data_ad8a15f112720fd1ca65a199bcdf61aa
#
_entry.id   ad8a15f112720fd1ca65a199bcdf61aa
#
_cell.length_a   1.000
_cell.length_b   1.000
_cell.length_c   1.000
_cell.angle_alpha   90.00
_cell.angle_beta   90.00
_cell.angle_gamma   90.00
#
_symmetry.space_group_name_H-M   'P 1'
#
loop_
_entity.id
_entity.type
_entity.pdbx_description
1 polymer ?
#
loop_
_entity_poly.entity_id
_entity_poly.type
_entity_poly.pdbx_seq_one_letter_code
_entity_poly.pdbx_strand_id
1 'polypeptide(L)'
;MIFALVGNQNCGKTTLFNALTGSNQHVGNFPGVTVDQKMGEIRGERGCSVVDLPGIYSLRPYTQEEIVSRDFIINQKPDGIINIVDATNIERNLYLTLQLLELQVPMVLALNMMDEVRANGGTIDVQKMSQALGIPVIPISAANGEGVSELVDQAIATARGKMLPKVTDFCAEESAVHRCIHAVVHLIYDHAEKLGIPPRFCAAKLIEGGDNLAQELKLDQNEQELLEHCIVQMENETGLDRNAALADMRYTFIEGVVAASVVKCHESKEHARSMRIDRILTGRYTAIPAFLGVMLLTFYLTFDVIGQRLSDYLGLGIDALTGLIDKGLTAYGINPVVHSLIIDGIFAGVGSVLSFLPIIVTLFFFLSILEDTGYLARVAFVMDKPLRKIGLSGRSIVPMLIGFGCSVPAIMATRTVSSDRDRKMTILLTPYMSCSAKISIYAFFTAAFFAKYRALVMISLYVLGILIGIIAALIMDKTVFRGKPVPFVMELPNYRMPSFKSVLLLLWEKARDFLQRAFTVIFLATIIIWFLQSFDTRLNVVADSADSLLALVGQWIAPVFSPLGFADWRCATALISGFVAKESVVSTLQVLLGSAAIGTLFTTKTAVSFLVFTLLYTPCIAAVATIRRELNSVVKTAGVILMQCSVAWVVSLIAYTLARLL
;
A
#
# COMPACT_ATOMS: atom_id res chain seq x y z
N MET A 1 -25.76 14.73 16.26
CA MET A 1 -24.47 14.68 16.96
C MET A 1 -23.51 13.84 16.16
N ILE A 2 -22.26 14.28 16.06
CA ILE A 2 -21.20 13.57 15.31
C ILE A 2 -20.14 13.08 16.31
N PHE A 3 -19.91 11.78 16.33
CA PHE A 3 -18.88 11.17 17.14
C PHE A 3 -17.67 10.78 16.29
N ALA A 4 -16.46 11.07 16.77
CA ALA A 4 -15.22 10.58 16.20
C ALA A 4 -14.81 9.26 16.86
N LEU A 5 -14.69 8.17 16.09
CA LEU A 5 -14.17 6.91 16.58
C LEU A 5 -12.65 6.89 16.37
N VAL A 6 -11.91 6.90 17.47
CA VAL A 6 -10.44 7.02 17.49
C VAL A 6 -9.82 5.84 18.21
N GLY A 7 -8.70 5.35 17.76
CA GLY A 7 -7.96 4.28 18.44
C GLY A 7 -6.76 3.80 17.65
N ASN A 8 -5.94 2.99 18.28
CA ASN A 8 -4.76 2.41 17.68
C ASN A 8 -5.10 1.45 16.53
N GLN A 9 -4.12 1.12 15.70
CA GLN A 9 -4.29 0.05 14.73
C GLN A 9 -4.53 -1.28 15.49
N ASN A 10 -5.40 -2.12 14.96
CA ASN A 10 -5.77 -3.45 15.51
C ASN A 10 -6.51 -3.45 16.86
N CYS A 11 -6.92 -2.34 17.43
CA CYS A 11 -7.73 -2.28 18.66
C CYS A 11 -9.20 -2.73 18.48
N GLY A 12 -9.61 -3.13 17.28
CA GLY A 12 -10.99 -3.54 16.97
C GLY A 12 -11.92 -2.41 16.52
N LYS A 13 -11.37 -1.27 16.08
CA LYS A 13 -12.09 -0.06 15.67
C LYS A 13 -13.12 -0.33 14.56
N THR A 14 -12.73 -0.99 13.46
CA THR A 14 -13.64 -1.34 12.37
C THR A 14 -14.73 -2.32 12.82
N THR A 15 -14.43 -3.24 13.72
CA THR A 15 -15.42 -4.16 14.30
C THR A 15 -16.46 -3.39 15.10
N LEU A 16 -16.03 -2.45 15.95
CA LEU A 16 -16.93 -1.59 16.71
C LEU A 16 -17.75 -0.68 15.79
N PHE A 17 -17.14 -0.07 14.78
CA PHE A 17 -17.85 0.75 13.79
C PHE A 17 -18.97 -0.02 13.11
N ASN A 18 -18.70 -1.26 12.66
CA ASN A 18 -19.70 -2.13 12.05
C ASN A 18 -20.80 -2.55 13.04
N ALA A 19 -20.47 -2.76 14.31
CA ALA A 19 -21.46 -3.06 15.36
C ALA A 19 -22.38 -1.84 15.60
N LEU A 20 -21.83 -0.64 15.61
CA LEU A 20 -22.58 0.62 15.82
C LEU A 20 -23.49 0.98 14.63
N THR A 21 -22.99 0.83 13.37
CA THR A 21 -23.68 1.37 12.16
C THR A 21 -24.41 0.30 11.35
N GLY A 22 -23.95 -0.94 11.38
CA GLY A 22 -24.49 -2.02 10.56
C GLY A 22 -24.28 -1.82 9.06
N SER A 23 -25.39 -1.89 8.27
CA SER A 23 -25.36 -1.71 6.81
C SER A 23 -25.46 -0.26 6.33
N ASN A 24 -25.74 0.68 7.23
CA ASN A 24 -25.94 2.09 6.91
C ASN A 24 -24.59 2.85 6.95
N GLN A 25 -23.73 2.59 5.99
CA GLN A 25 -22.40 3.20 5.91
C GLN A 25 -22.24 3.97 4.60
N HIS A 26 -21.66 5.16 4.68
CA HIS A 26 -21.19 5.93 3.53
C HIS A 26 -19.66 5.89 3.51
N VAL A 27 -19.10 5.47 2.39
CA VAL A 27 -17.65 5.42 2.17
C VAL A 27 -17.28 6.51 1.19
N GLY A 28 -16.36 7.37 1.57
CA GLY A 28 -15.81 8.44 0.75
C GLY A 28 -14.33 8.65 1.09
N ASN A 29 -13.72 9.71 0.61
CA ASN A 29 -12.38 10.12 1.03
C ASN A 29 -12.46 11.38 1.88
N PHE A 30 -11.55 11.53 2.84
CA PHE A 30 -11.38 12.81 3.53
C PHE A 30 -11.01 13.91 2.54
N PRO A 31 -11.52 15.15 2.71
CA PRO A 31 -11.27 16.24 1.78
C PRO A 31 -9.76 16.47 1.56
N GLY A 32 -9.35 16.49 0.28
CA GLY A 32 -7.97 16.80 -0.12
C GLY A 32 -6.94 15.68 0.02
N VAL A 33 -7.32 14.50 0.51
CA VAL A 33 -6.41 13.35 0.72
C VAL A 33 -7.01 12.03 0.18
N THR A 34 -6.16 11.03 0.00
CA THR A 34 -6.56 9.69 -0.48
C THR A 34 -6.89 8.71 0.66
N VAL A 35 -7.22 9.23 1.84
CA VAL A 35 -7.57 8.44 3.02
C VAL A 35 -9.08 8.22 3.02
N ASP A 36 -9.52 6.96 3.16
CA ASP A 36 -10.92 6.59 3.17
C ASP A 36 -11.63 7.14 4.42
N GLN A 37 -12.75 7.82 4.21
CA GLN A 37 -13.65 8.26 5.26
C GLN A 37 -14.87 7.33 5.29
N LYS A 38 -15.13 6.73 6.45
CA LYS A 38 -16.34 5.95 6.70
C LYS A 38 -17.20 6.68 7.73
N MET A 39 -18.44 6.96 7.36
CA MET A 39 -19.42 7.59 8.23
C MET A 39 -20.70 6.76 8.22
N GLY A 40 -21.34 6.61 9.39
CA GLY A 40 -22.61 5.90 9.48
C GLY A 40 -23.45 6.39 10.64
N GLU A 41 -24.77 6.22 10.53
CA GLU A 41 -25.69 6.49 11.62
C GLU A 41 -25.65 5.38 12.66
N ILE A 42 -25.68 5.76 13.95
CA ILE A 42 -25.70 4.80 15.06
C ILE A 42 -27.09 4.16 15.11
N ARG A 43 -27.13 2.82 15.16
CA ARG A 43 -28.36 2.04 15.23
C ARG A 43 -29.15 2.38 16.50
N GLY A 44 -30.42 2.65 16.34
CA GLY A 44 -31.33 2.98 17.44
C GLY A 44 -31.36 4.46 17.84
N GLU A 45 -30.34 5.26 17.44
CA GLU A 45 -30.20 6.66 17.84
C GLU A 45 -30.31 7.61 16.65
N ARG A 46 -31.51 8.17 16.43
CA ARG A 46 -31.76 9.10 15.33
C ARG A 46 -30.97 10.40 15.49
N GLY A 47 -30.27 10.79 14.42
CA GLY A 47 -29.47 12.02 14.38
C GLY A 47 -28.11 11.92 15.07
N CYS A 48 -27.65 10.71 15.44
CA CYS A 48 -26.32 10.44 15.92
C CYS A 48 -25.53 9.68 14.85
N SER A 49 -24.40 10.23 14.43
CA SER A 49 -23.51 9.63 13.42
C SER A 49 -22.13 9.40 14.00
N VAL A 50 -21.46 8.37 13.55
CA VAL A 50 -20.07 8.07 13.91
C VAL A 50 -19.19 8.09 12.66
N VAL A 51 -18.02 8.72 12.78
CA VAL A 51 -16.97 8.79 11.74
C VAL A 51 -15.82 7.91 12.18
N ASP A 52 -15.48 6.91 11.36
CA ASP A 52 -14.32 6.03 11.58
C ASP A 52 -13.06 6.76 11.13
N LEU A 53 -12.24 7.21 12.09
CA LEU A 53 -10.95 7.82 11.79
C LEU A 53 -9.89 6.73 11.56
N PRO A 54 -8.84 7.01 10.77
CA PRO A 54 -7.71 6.09 10.61
C PRO A 54 -7.12 5.65 11.94
N GLY A 55 -6.63 4.41 12.01
CA GLY A 55 -5.92 3.91 13.20
C GLY A 55 -4.56 4.58 13.35
N ILE A 56 -4.35 5.28 14.46
CA ILE A 56 -3.15 6.06 14.75
C ILE A 56 -2.57 5.68 16.11
N TYR A 57 -1.27 5.92 16.29
CA TYR A 57 -0.59 5.71 17.58
C TYR A 57 -0.35 7.02 18.33
N SER A 58 -0.33 8.12 17.62
CA SER A 58 -0.15 9.47 18.17
C SER A 58 -0.80 10.52 17.29
N LEU A 59 -0.99 11.72 17.82
CA LEU A 59 -1.46 12.89 17.06
C LEU A 59 -0.28 13.70 16.46
N ARG A 60 0.84 13.05 16.16
CA ARG A 60 1.99 13.70 15.51
C ARG A 60 1.79 13.71 13.98
N PRO A 61 2.17 14.77 13.26
CA PRO A 61 1.95 14.90 11.83
C PRO A 61 3.00 14.13 11.00
N TYR A 62 3.27 12.86 11.33
CA TYR A 62 4.22 12.03 10.58
C TYR A 62 3.58 11.29 9.41
N THR A 63 2.33 10.84 9.57
CA THR A 63 1.60 10.10 8.54
C THR A 63 0.37 10.87 8.10
N GLN A 64 -0.15 10.59 6.90
CA GLN A 64 -1.39 11.21 6.43
C GLN A 64 -2.58 10.84 7.31
N GLU A 65 -2.60 9.62 7.84
CA GLU A 65 -3.63 9.16 8.75
C GLU A 65 -3.64 9.97 10.06
N GLU A 66 -2.46 10.27 10.62
CA GLU A 66 -2.34 11.08 11.84
C GLU A 66 -2.75 12.52 11.60
N ILE A 67 -2.35 13.11 10.45
CA ILE A 67 -2.76 14.46 10.05
C ILE A 67 -4.29 14.54 9.90
N VAL A 68 -4.89 13.59 9.16
CA VAL A 68 -6.34 13.57 8.92
C VAL A 68 -7.11 13.43 10.23
N SER A 69 -6.69 12.51 11.11
CA SER A 69 -7.36 12.29 12.39
C SER A 69 -7.26 13.52 13.29
N ARG A 70 -6.08 14.14 13.37
CA ARG A 70 -5.87 15.38 14.13
C ARG A 70 -6.72 16.51 13.58
N ASP A 71 -6.65 16.77 12.27
CA ASP A 71 -7.35 17.87 11.62
C ASP A 71 -8.87 17.70 11.69
N PHE A 72 -9.38 16.46 11.64
CA PHE A 72 -10.79 16.19 11.87
C PHE A 72 -11.22 16.60 13.28
N ILE A 73 -10.46 16.20 14.31
CA ILE A 73 -10.84 16.50 15.70
C ILE A 73 -10.73 18.00 16.00
N ILE A 74 -9.69 18.68 15.51
CA ILE A 74 -9.43 20.10 15.79
C ILE A 74 -10.36 21.00 14.96
N ASN A 75 -10.51 20.75 13.66
CA ASN A 75 -11.23 21.64 12.74
C ASN A 75 -12.72 21.33 12.62
N GLN A 76 -13.12 20.03 12.61
CA GLN A 76 -14.52 19.63 12.51
C GLN A 76 -15.23 19.65 13.86
N LYS A 77 -14.46 19.66 14.98
CA LYS A 77 -14.96 19.75 16.37
C LYS A 77 -16.14 18.79 16.60
N PRO A 78 -15.94 17.46 16.58
CA PRO A 78 -17.01 16.51 16.82
C PRO A 78 -17.65 16.75 18.19
N ASP A 79 -18.94 16.39 18.33
CA ASP A 79 -19.66 16.54 19.60
C ASP A 79 -19.09 15.64 20.71
N GLY A 80 -18.41 14.55 20.33
CA GLY A 80 -17.74 13.66 21.27
C GLY A 80 -16.75 12.70 20.59
N ILE A 81 -15.84 12.14 21.37
CA ILE A 81 -14.87 11.13 20.97
C ILE A 81 -15.22 9.81 21.63
N ILE A 82 -15.30 8.74 20.83
CA ILE A 82 -15.28 7.36 21.31
C ILE A 82 -13.86 6.84 21.07
N ASN A 83 -13.07 6.78 22.15
CA ASN A 83 -11.71 6.26 22.07
C ASN A 83 -11.71 4.76 22.37
N ILE A 84 -11.34 3.93 21.40
CA ILE A 84 -11.27 2.48 21.58
C ILE A 84 -9.84 2.05 21.89
N VAL A 85 -9.70 1.28 22.97
CA VAL A 85 -8.43 0.80 23.54
C VAL A 85 -8.47 -0.71 23.63
N ASP A 86 -7.42 -1.36 23.18
CA ASP A 86 -7.20 -2.80 23.35
C ASP A 86 -6.78 -3.08 24.80
N ALA A 87 -7.64 -3.74 25.55
CA ALA A 87 -7.42 -4.10 26.95
C ALA A 87 -6.31 -5.13 27.17
N THR A 88 -5.96 -5.89 26.13
CA THR A 88 -4.85 -6.86 26.19
C THR A 88 -3.47 -6.18 26.06
N ASN A 89 -3.44 -4.96 25.52
CA ASN A 89 -2.22 -4.16 25.31
C ASN A 89 -2.42 -2.70 25.75
N ILE A 90 -2.90 -2.56 26.98
CA ILE A 90 -3.47 -1.31 27.48
C ILE A 90 -2.45 -0.19 27.60
N GLU A 91 -1.23 -0.48 28.10
CA GLU A 91 -0.19 0.53 28.33
C GLU A 91 0.12 1.33 27.07
N ARG A 92 0.26 0.67 25.95
CA ARG A 92 0.56 1.32 24.67
C ARG A 92 -0.63 2.07 24.09
N ASN A 93 -1.84 1.53 24.25
CA ASN A 93 -3.04 2.15 23.72
C ASN A 93 -3.40 3.44 24.49
N LEU A 94 -3.14 3.50 25.80
CA LEU A 94 -3.38 4.68 26.60
C LEU A 94 -2.49 5.88 26.22
N TYR A 95 -1.39 5.67 25.51
CA TYR A 95 -0.55 6.78 25.04
C TYR A 95 -1.31 7.75 24.12
N LEU A 96 -2.09 7.23 23.18
CA LEU A 96 -2.98 8.04 22.35
C LEU A 96 -4.10 8.67 23.18
N THR A 97 -4.67 7.91 24.14
CA THR A 97 -5.72 8.39 25.04
C THR A 97 -5.29 9.67 25.76
N LEU A 98 -4.06 9.72 26.30
CA LEU A 98 -3.57 10.91 27.00
C LEU A 98 -3.50 12.14 26.06
N GLN A 99 -3.08 11.95 24.82
CA GLN A 99 -3.04 13.06 23.84
C GLN A 99 -4.46 13.54 23.47
N LEU A 100 -5.45 12.64 23.44
CA LEU A 100 -6.85 13.00 23.23
C LEU A 100 -7.44 13.76 24.42
N LEU A 101 -7.05 13.42 25.66
CA LEU A 101 -7.45 14.14 26.87
C LEU A 101 -6.98 15.60 26.86
N GLU A 102 -5.77 15.85 26.35
CA GLU A 102 -5.22 17.22 26.19
C GLU A 102 -6.05 18.10 25.25
N LEU A 103 -6.83 17.52 24.31
CA LEU A 103 -7.71 18.24 23.40
C LEU A 103 -9.00 18.78 24.02
N GLN A 104 -9.34 18.34 25.24
CA GLN A 104 -10.53 18.79 25.98
C GLN A 104 -11.83 18.68 25.17
N VAL A 105 -12.03 17.59 24.45
CA VAL A 105 -13.29 17.25 23.79
C VAL A 105 -14.02 16.21 24.66
N PRO A 106 -15.38 16.26 24.78
CA PRO A 106 -16.14 15.22 25.48
C PRO A 106 -15.76 13.84 24.97
N MET A 107 -15.35 12.93 25.87
CA MET A 107 -14.77 11.65 25.47
C MET A 107 -15.21 10.50 26.38
N VAL A 108 -15.42 9.33 25.77
CA VAL A 108 -15.64 8.05 26.46
C VAL A 108 -14.58 7.06 25.98
N LEU A 109 -14.02 6.28 26.90
CA LEU A 109 -13.07 5.22 26.59
C LEU A 109 -13.80 3.87 26.48
N ALA A 110 -13.75 3.26 25.32
CA ALA A 110 -14.24 1.92 25.05
C ALA A 110 -13.10 0.91 25.27
N LEU A 111 -13.10 0.19 26.36
CA LEU A 111 -12.11 -0.80 26.72
C LEU A 111 -12.47 -2.13 26.06
N ASN A 112 -11.91 -2.40 24.90
CA ASN A 112 -12.27 -3.54 24.04
C ASN A 112 -11.45 -4.80 24.35
N MET A 113 -11.90 -5.95 23.83
CA MET A 113 -11.29 -7.28 24.04
C MET A 113 -11.33 -7.75 25.50
N MET A 114 -12.35 -7.33 26.25
CA MET A 114 -12.54 -7.75 27.65
C MET A 114 -12.82 -9.25 27.79
N ASP A 115 -13.37 -9.87 26.75
CA ASP A 115 -13.52 -11.33 26.64
C ASP A 115 -12.15 -12.04 26.65
N GLU A 116 -11.18 -11.52 25.91
CA GLU A 116 -9.80 -12.05 25.88
C GLU A 116 -9.09 -11.85 27.24
N VAL A 117 -9.25 -10.69 27.87
CA VAL A 117 -8.69 -10.41 29.20
C VAL A 117 -9.23 -11.40 30.24
N ARG A 118 -10.56 -11.62 30.27
CA ARG A 118 -11.22 -12.58 31.20
C ARG A 118 -10.79 -14.03 30.91
N ALA A 119 -10.72 -14.41 29.62
CA ALA A 119 -10.29 -15.75 29.21
C ALA A 119 -8.84 -16.07 29.65
N ASN A 120 -7.99 -15.06 29.76
CA ASN A 120 -6.60 -15.18 30.20
C ASN A 120 -6.39 -14.95 31.71
N GLY A 121 -7.48 -14.86 32.48
CA GLY A 121 -7.44 -14.72 33.96
C GLY A 121 -7.04 -13.33 34.44
N GLY A 122 -7.07 -12.31 33.57
CA GLY A 122 -6.85 -10.92 33.95
C GLY A 122 -8.13 -10.25 34.42
N THR A 123 -7.99 -9.18 35.22
CA THR A 123 -9.09 -8.32 35.63
C THR A 123 -8.67 -6.85 35.53
N ILE A 124 -9.62 -6.00 35.17
CA ILE A 124 -9.42 -4.55 35.12
C ILE A 124 -10.48 -3.89 36.00
N ASP A 125 -10.05 -3.08 36.95
CA ASP A 125 -10.93 -2.24 37.78
C ASP A 125 -11.28 -0.98 36.97
N VAL A 126 -12.43 -1.07 36.30
CA VAL A 126 -12.94 -0.01 35.41
C VAL A 126 -13.22 1.29 36.18
N GLN A 127 -13.65 1.18 37.45
CA GLN A 127 -13.95 2.37 38.26
C GLN A 127 -12.68 3.13 38.65
N LYS A 128 -11.63 2.42 39.06
CA LYS A 128 -10.34 3.05 39.37
C LYS A 128 -9.72 3.67 38.12
N MET A 129 -9.81 2.97 36.98
CA MET A 129 -9.32 3.50 35.71
C MET A 129 -10.07 4.76 35.29
N SER A 130 -11.39 4.77 35.40
CA SER A 130 -12.22 5.94 35.09
C SER A 130 -11.88 7.13 36.00
N GLN A 131 -11.64 6.89 37.27
CA GLN A 131 -11.21 7.93 38.24
C GLN A 131 -9.81 8.49 37.88
N ALA A 132 -8.87 7.61 37.57
CA ALA A 132 -7.48 8.00 37.21
C ALA A 132 -7.39 8.78 35.89
N LEU A 133 -8.19 8.42 34.88
CA LEU A 133 -8.22 9.11 33.60
C LEU A 133 -9.17 10.31 33.58
N GLY A 134 -10.08 10.42 34.52
CA GLY A 134 -11.06 11.50 34.60
C GLY A 134 -12.14 11.49 33.54
N ILE A 135 -12.39 10.33 32.92
CA ILE A 135 -13.39 10.11 31.86
C ILE A 135 -14.16 8.80 32.11
N PRO A 136 -15.38 8.63 31.57
CA PRO A 136 -16.07 7.36 31.58
C PRO A 136 -15.30 6.28 30.83
N VAL A 137 -15.19 5.09 31.44
CA VAL A 137 -14.58 3.90 30.85
C VAL A 137 -15.62 2.80 30.79
N ILE A 138 -15.88 2.26 29.60
CA ILE A 138 -16.89 1.21 29.39
C ILE A 138 -16.20 -0.05 28.84
N PRO A 139 -16.31 -1.17 29.56
CA PRO A 139 -15.75 -2.45 29.14
C PRO A 139 -16.63 -3.04 28.02
N ILE A 140 -16.03 -3.41 26.89
CA ILE A 140 -16.74 -3.96 25.74
C ILE A 140 -16.04 -5.19 25.15
N SER A 141 -16.81 -5.99 24.40
CA SER A 141 -16.29 -6.92 23.39
C SER A 141 -17.01 -6.61 22.07
N ALA A 142 -16.36 -5.85 21.20
CA ALA A 142 -16.94 -5.44 19.92
C ALA A 142 -17.28 -6.63 19.02
N ALA A 143 -16.52 -7.74 19.12
CA ALA A 143 -16.75 -8.96 18.35
C ALA A 143 -18.04 -9.69 18.78
N ASN A 144 -18.34 -9.67 20.07
CA ASN A 144 -19.50 -10.36 20.67
C ASN A 144 -20.70 -9.41 20.86
N GLY A 145 -20.53 -8.09 20.67
CA GLY A 145 -21.54 -7.06 20.89
C GLY A 145 -21.78 -6.74 22.37
N GLU A 146 -20.94 -7.25 23.31
CA GLU A 146 -21.07 -7.03 24.75
C GLU A 146 -20.69 -5.57 25.07
N GLY A 147 -21.52 -4.87 25.87
CA GLY A 147 -21.25 -3.51 26.35
C GLY A 147 -21.44 -2.39 25.32
N VAL A 148 -21.78 -2.71 24.06
CA VAL A 148 -21.88 -1.72 22.98
C VAL A 148 -23.04 -0.73 23.20
N SER A 149 -24.20 -1.20 23.68
CA SER A 149 -25.34 -0.31 23.99
C SER A 149 -25.01 0.66 25.14
N GLU A 150 -24.39 0.17 26.20
CA GLU A 150 -23.97 0.99 27.34
C GLU A 150 -22.93 2.05 26.89
N LEU A 151 -22.02 1.69 25.99
CA LEU A 151 -21.06 2.63 25.40
C LEU A 151 -21.78 3.76 24.65
N VAL A 152 -22.79 3.44 23.84
CA VAL A 152 -23.57 4.44 23.08
C VAL A 152 -24.31 5.38 24.01
N ASP A 153 -25.03 4.84 24.99
CA ASP A 153 -25.78 5.63 25.96
C ASP A 153 -24.86 6.59 26.74
N GLN A 154 -23.71 6.09 27.18
CA GLN A 154 -22.72 6.90 27.90
C GLN A 154 -22.07 7.96 27.01
N ALA A 155 -21.75 7.64 25.72
CA ALA A 155 -21.20 8.59 24.79
C ALA A 155 -22.18 9.75 24.52
N ILE A 156 -23.46 9.43 24.32
CA ILE A 156 -24.51 10.43 24.11
C ILE A 156 -24.70 11.29 25.37
N ALA A 157 -24.72 10.68 26.57
CA ALA A 157 -24.86 11.41 27.83
C ALA A 157 -23.66 12.37 28.04
N THR A 158 -22.43 11.91 27.78
CA THR A 158 -21.20 12.70 27.89
C THR A 158 -21.19 13.89 26.90
N ALA A 159 -21.59 13.66 25.65
CA ALA A 159 -21.65 14.71 24.63
C ALA A 159 -22.77 15.74 24.93
N ARG A 160 -23.97 15.29 25.31
CA ARG A 160 -25.08 16.18 25.68
C ARG A 160 -24.75 17.03 26.90
N GLY A 161 -24.11 16.42 27.91
CA GLY A 161 -23.66 17.10 29.12
C GLY A 161 -22.42 17.98 28.93
N LYS A 162 -21.81 17.96 27.76
CA LYS A 162 -20.52 18.62 27.47
C LYS A 162 -19.48 18.34 28.56
N MET A 163 -19.42 17.07 28.99
CA MET A 163 -18.51 16.66 30.06
C MET A 163 -17.10 16.58 29.54
N LEU A 164 -16.27 17.56 29.91
CA LEU A 164 -14.85 17.59 29.50
C LEU A 164 -14.01 16.65 30.38
N PRO A 165 -12.89 16.13 29.87
CA PRO A 165 -11.93 15.36 30.65
C PRO A 165 -11.44 16.14 31.86
N LYS A 166 -11.44 15.50 33.03
CA LYS A 166 -11.02 16.16 34.29
C LYS A 166 -9.52 16.15 34.48
N VAL A 167 -8.84 15.16 33.93
CA VAL A 167 -7.39 14.99 34.05
C VAL A 167 -6.75 15.33 32.72
N THR A 168 -5.97 16.40 32.67
CA THR A 168 -5.21 16.85 31.49
C THR A 168 -3.74 17.06 31.81
N ASP A 169 -3.37 17.08 33.08
CA ASP A 169 -2.00 17.14 33.56
C ASP A 169 -1.51 15.75 33.99
N PHE A 170 -0.45 15.29 33.35
CA PHE A 170 0.15 13.97 33.56
C PHE A 170 1.53 14.06 34.21
N CYS A 171 1.98 15.28 34.53
CA CYS A 171 3.29 15.53 35.12
C CYS A 171 3.28 15.42 36.64
N ALA A 172 4.40 15.02 37.22
CA ALA A 172 4.66 15.30 38.62
C ALA A 172 4.94 16.79 38.81
N GLU A 173 4.31 17.46 39.78
CA GLU A 173 4.34 18.92 39.97
C GLU A 173 5.76 19.54 40.02
N GLU A 174 6.74 18.80 40.52
CA GLU A 174 8.13 19.29 40.64
C GLU A 174 9.05 18.90 39.47
N SER A 175 8.52 18.21 38.44
CA SER A 175 9.35 17.74 37.33
C SER A 175 9.81 18.86 36.40
N ALA A 176 10.98 18.69 35.77
CA ALA A 176 11.48 19.61 34.75
C ALA A 176 10.53 19.74 33.56
N VAL A 177 9.86 18.62 33.18
CA VAL A 177 8.86 18.59 32.12
C VAL A 177 7.63 19.43 32.49
N HIS A 178 7.16 19.34 33.74
CA HIS A 178 6.04 20.15 34.21
C HIS A 178 6.36 21.64 34.12
N ARG A 179 7.53 22.07 34.63
CA ARG A 179 7.95 23.48 34.56
C ARG A 179 8.04 23.98 33.11
N CYS A 180 8.61 23.17 32.21
CA CYS A 180 8.70 23.51 30.80
C CYS A 180 7.31 23.68 30.16
N ILE A 181 6.42 22.67 30.29
CA ILE A 181 5.07 22.76 29.73
C ILE A 181 4.32 23.97 30.30
N HIS A 182 4.40 24.21 31.61
CA HIS A 182 3.71 25.31 32.25
C HIS A 182 4.22 26.68 31.78
N ALA A 183 5.54 26.86 31.63
CA ALA A 183 6.14 28.06 31.09
C ALA A 183 5.69 28.31 29.64
N VAL A 184 5.69 27.26 28.81
CA VAL A 184 5.26 27.37 27.41
C VAL A 184 3.74 27.66 27.33
N VAL A 185 2.91 27.04 28.18
CA VAL A 185 1.46 27.35 28.24
C VAL A 185 1.23 28.82 28.51
N HIS A 186 1.95 29.42 29.49
CA HIS A 186 1.84 30.87 29.75
C HIS A 186 2.28 31.72 28.59
N LEU A 187 3.36 31.31 27.91
CA LEU A 187 3.91 32.05 26.76
C LEU A 187 2.91 32.11 25.59
N ILE A 188 2.17 31.00 25.33
CA ILE A 188 1.32 30.90 24.14
C ILE A 188 -0.17 31.04 24.43
N TYR A 189 -0.57 31.35 25.66
CA TYR A 189 -1.98 31.31 26.09
C TYR A 189 -2.90 32.13 25.17
N ASP A 190 -2.56 33.40 24.93
CA ASP A 190 -3.36 34.33 24.12
C ASP A 190 -3.42 33.90 22.63
N HIS A 191 -2.36 33.27 22.13
CA HIS A 191 -2.28 32.76 20.76
C HIS A 191 -3.14 31.52 20.58
N ALA A 192 -3.10 30.61 21.54
CA ALA A 192 -3.87 29.36 21.53
C ALA A 192 -5.38 29.63 21.68
N GLU A 193 -5.76 30.60 22.56
CA GLU A 193 -7.15 31.01 22.74
C GLU A 193 -7.74 31.59 21.45
N LYS A 194 -7.00 32.44 20.71
CA LYS A 194 -7.43 32.98 19.42
C LYS A 194 -7.69 31.92 18.36
N LEU A 195 -6.96 30.81 18.38
CA LEU A 195 -7.17 29.66 17.48
C LEU A 195 -8.25 28.71 18.01
N GLY A 196 -8.69 28.87 19.27
CA GLY A 196 -9.65 27.98 19.92
C GLY A 196 -9.13 26.54 20.11
N ILE A 197 -7.82 26.40 20.35
CA ILE A 197 -7.13 25.12 20.62
C ILE A 197 -6.67 25.14 22.08
N PRO A 198 -6.80 24.05 22.87
CA PRO A 198 -6.36 24.03 24.25
C PRO A 198 -4.87 24.36 24.40
N PRO A 199 -4.51 25.34 25.26
CA PRO A 199 -3.12 25.82 25.40
C PRO A 199 -2.12 24.72 25.76
N ARG A 200 -2.53 23.76 26.60
CA ARG A 200 -1.67 22.64 27.00
C ARG A 200 -1.35 21.69 25.85
N PHE A 201 -2.32 21.40 24.99
CA PHE A 201 -2.09 20.61 23.77
C PHE A 201 -1.12 21.35 22.83
N CYS A 202 -1.32 22.67 22.63
CA CYS A 202 -0.40 23.49 21.83
C CYS A 202 1.02 23.46 22.41
N ALA A 203 1.18 23.64 23.72
CA ALA A 203 2.47 23.61 24.39
C ALA A 203 3.19 22.27 24.20
N ALA A 204 2.51 21.16 24.45
CA ALA A 204 3.06 19.82 24.25
C ALA A 204 3.50 19.61 22.79
N LYS A 205 2.71 20.07 21.82
CA LYS A 205 3.03 19.97 20.39
C LYS A 205 4.19 20.86 19.96
N LEU A 206 4.31 22.06 20.48
CA LEU A 206 5.46 22.95 20.20
C LEU A 206 6.75 22.36 20.76
N ILE A 207 6.72 21.82 21.98
CA ILE A 207 7.87 21.14 22.59
C ILE A 207 8.27 19.92 21.76
N GLU A 208 7.30 19.14 21.24
CA GLU A 208 7.55 18.01 20.35
C GLU A 208 8.17 18.39 18.99
N GLY A 209 8.25 19.68 18.63
CA GLY A 209 8.81 20.19 17.37
C GLY A 209 7.78 20.38 16.27
N GLY A 210 6.60 20.90 16.60
CA GLY A 210 5.53 21.21 15.65
C GLY A 210 5.78 22.52 14.90
N ASP A 211 6.71 22.56 13.93
CA ASP A 211 7.08 23.77 13.18
C ASP A 211 5.88 24.45 12.50
N ASN A 212 4.93 23.70 11.99
CA ASN A 212 3.70 24.25 11.39
C ASN A 212 2.83 24.96 12.41
N LEU A 213 2.75 24.42 13.63
CA LEU A 213 1.93 25.02 14.70
C LEU A 213 2.52 26.35 15.20
N ALA A 214 3.83 26.50 15.24
CA ALA A 214 4.50 27.76 15.57
C ALA A 214 4.15 28.87 14.57
N GLN A 215 4.06 28.53 13.28
CA GLN A 215 3.63 29.46 12.24
C GLN A 215 2.13 29.80 12.34
N GLU A 216 1.28 28.82 12.62
CA GLU A 216 -0.16 29.02 12.82
C GLU A 216 -0.45 29.90 14.03
N LEU A 217 0.28 29.74 15.12
CA LEU A 217 0.22 30.57 16.32
C LEU A 217 0.81 31.96 16.11
N LYS A 218 1.55 32.18 15.02
CA LYS A 218 2.23 33.45 14.70
C LYS A 218 3.15 33.98 15.82
N LEU A 219 3.93 33.06 16.40
CA LEU A 219 4.89 33.38 17.44
C LEU A 219 5.97 34.31 16.88
N ASP A 220 6.31 35.36 17.63
CA ASP A 220 7.39 36.25 17.28
C ASP A 220 8.78 35.61 17.54
N GLN A 221 9.85 36.29 17.12
CA GLN A 221 11.19 35.75 17.28
C GLN A 221 11.60 35.61 18.75
N ASN A 222 11.20 36.54 19.62
CA ASN A 222 11.50 36.47 21.05
C ASN A 222 10.76 35.34 21.73
N GLU A 223 9.51 35.11 21.37
CA GLU A 223 8.69 33.97 21.86
C GLU A 223 9.29 32.63 21.45
N GLN A 224 9.77 32.52 20.20
CA GLN A 224 10.45 31.32 19.71
C GLN A 224 11.77 31.07 20.43
N GLU A 225 12.56 32.10 20.72
CA GLU A 225 13.81 31.99 21.50
C GLU A 225 13.53 31.58 22.95
N LEU A 226 12.48 32.13 23.59
CA LEU A 226 12.06 31.75 24.94
C LEU A 226 11.56 30.29 24.97
N LEU A 227 10.77 29.88 23.97
CA LEU A 227 10.32 28.48 23.81
C LEU A 227 11.51 27.52 23.77
N GLU A 228 12.49 27.82 22.89
CA GLU A 228 13.67 26.95 22.74
C GLU A 228 14.54 26.96 24.01
N HIS A 229 14.64 28.11 24.72
CA HIS A 229 15.34 28.19 26.00
C HIS A 229 14.70 27.27 27.05
N CYS A 230 13.36 27.28 27.20
CA CYS A 230 12.67 26.40 28.11
C CYS A 230 12.87 24.91 27.77
N ILE A 231 12.89 24.59 26.48
CA ILE A 231 13.11 23.21 26.00
C ILE A 231 14.53 22.75 26.31
N VAL A 232 15.56 23.57 25.98
CA VAL A 232 16.96 23.24 26.25
C VAL A 232 17.22 23.10 27.74
N GLN A 233 16.60 23.92 28.57
CA GLN A 233 16.68 23.77 30.02
C GLN A 233 16.11 22.41 30.47
N MET A 234 14.94 22.02 29.99
CA MET A 234 14.34 20.72 30.29
C MET A 234 15.20 19.55 29.82
N GLU A 235 15.76 19.63 28.60
CA GLU A 235 16.67 18.61 28.06
C GLU A 235 17.95 18.46 28.92
N ASN A 236 18.53 19.55 29.38
CA ASN A 236 19.71 19.54 30.25
C ASN A 236 19.40 18.95 31.63
N GLU A 237 18.25 19.26 32.21
CA GLU A 237 17.86 18.77 33.54
C GLU A 237 17.46 17.29 33.52
N THR A 238 16.78 16.83 32.46
CA THR A 238 16.34 15.44 32.32
C THR A 238 17.41 14.52 31.75
N GLY A 239 18.36 15.05 30.98
CA GLY A 239 19.33 14.27 30.19
C GLY A 239 18.71 13.54 28.99
N LEU A 240 17.44 13.84 28.66
CA LEU A 240 16.67 13.25 27.55
C LEU A 240 16.40 14.33 26.50
N ASP A 241 16.29 13.93 25.23
CA ASP A 241 15.77 14.83 24.22
C ASP A 241 14.28 15.15 24.49
N ARG A 242 13.79 16.26 23.94
CA ARG A 242 12.43 16.78 24.13
C ARG A 242 11.32 15.75 23.90
N ASN A 243 11.51 14.87 22.93
CA ASN A 243 10.53 13.84 22.59
C ASN A 243 10.56 12.70 23.60
N ALA A 244 11.77 12.29 24.01
CA ALA A 244 11.95 11.24 25.00
C ALA A 244 11.44 11.70 26.39
N ALA A 245 11.69 12.96 26.77
CA ALA A 245 11.21 13.52 28.04
C ALA A 245 9.68 13.55 28.14
N LEU A 246 8.98 13.99 27.08
CA LEU A 246 7.52 13.97 27.04
C LEU A 246 6.94 12.55 26.98
N ALA A 247 7.61 11.65 26.27
CA ALA A 247 7.19 10.24 26.24
C ALA A 247 7.36 9.57 27.60
N ASP A 248 8.46 9.77 28.27
CA ASP A 248 8.76 9.25 29.61
C ASP A 248 7.72 9.72 30.63
N MET A 249 7.39 11.01 30.62
CA MET A 249 6.32 11.58 31.45
C MET A 249 4.98 10.87 31.24
N ARG A 250 4.56 10.69 29.98
CA ARG A 250 3.30 10.02 29.66
C ARG A 250 3.31 8.54 30.06
N TYR A 251 4.41 7.83 29.81
CA TYR A 251 4.53 6.42 30.20
C TYR A 251 4.56 6.24 31.71
N THR A 252 5.23 7.11 32.47
CA THR A 252 5.20 7.09 33.93
C THR A 252 3.78 7.24 34.49
N PHE A 253 2.98 8.15 33.91
CA PHE A 253 1.58 8.29 34.28
C PHE A 253 0.76 7.03 33.95
N ILE A 254 0.95 6.48 32.72
CA ILE A 254 0.26 5.26 32.28
C ILE A 254 0.60 4.07 33.20
N GLU A 255 1.87 3.90 33.54
CA GLU A 255 2.31 2.85 34.46
C GLU A 255 1.61 2.97 35.82
N GLY A 256 1.44 4.19 36.36
CA GLY A 256 0.68 4.46 37.58
C GLY A 256 -0.80 4.05 37.45
N VAL A 257 -1.45 4.42 36.35
CA VAL A 257 -2.86 4.05 36.09
C VAL A 257 -3.02 2.53 35.98
N VAL A 258 -2.13 1.88 35.24
CA VAL A 258 -2.16 0.42 35.01
C VAL A 258 -1.88 -0.33 36.31
N ALA A 259 -0.87 0.08 37.07
CA ALA A 259 -0.54 -0.54 38.36
C ALA A 259 -1.71 -0.47 39.38
N ALA A 260 -2.48 0.61 39.33
CA ALA A 260 -3.62 0.81 40.23
C ALA A 260 -4.90 0.07 39.81
N SER A 261 -5.08 -0.17 38.49
CA SER A 261 -6.36 -0.64 37.93
C SER A 261 -6.32 -1.99 37.23
N VAL A 262 -5.15 -2.49 36.85
CA VAL A 262 -5.01 -3.71 36.04
C VAL A 262 -4.31 -4.81 36.82
N VAL A 263 -4.98 -5.95 36.99
CA VAL A 263 -4.32 -7.20 37.38
C VAL A 263 -3.90 -7.92 36.09
N LYS A 264 -2.59 -7.93 35.84
CA LYS A 264 -2.03 -8.47 34.58
C LYS A 264 -2.44 -9.93 34.35
N CYS A 265 -2.88 -10.20 33.16
CA CYS A 265 -3.12 -11.56 32.67
C CYS A 265 -1.83 -12.38 32.69
N HIS A 266 -1.94 -13.69 32.85
CA HIS A 266 -0.90 -14.59 32.41
C HIS A 266 -0.72 -14.40 30.89
N GLU A 267 0.54 -14.47 30.40
CA GLU A 267 0.79 -14.38 28.93
C GLU A 267 -0.16 -15.31 28.19
N SER A 268 -0.91 -14.76 27.23
CA SER A 268 -1.86 -15.58 26.49
C SER A 268 -1.11 -16.68 25.74
N LYS A 269 -1.69 -17.89 25.71
CA LYS A 269 -1.09 -19.03 24.96
C LYS A 269 -0.85 -18.65 23.49
N GLU A 270 -1.68 -17.78 22.93
CA GLU A 270 -1.56 -17.27 21.57
C GLU A 270 -0.34 -16.34 21.43
N HIS A 271 -0.12 -15.45 22.38
CA HIS A 271 1.07 -14.57 22.40
C HIS A 271 2.36 -15.40 22.52
N ALA A 272 2.40 -16.36 23.44
CA ALA A 272 3.54 -17.26 23.59
C ALA A 272 3.81 -18.12 22.35
N ARG A 273 2.74 -18.53 21.62
CA ARG A 273 2.86 -19.22 20.33
C ARG A 273 3.40 -18.27 19.25
N SER A 274 2.87 -17.05 19.16
CA SER A 274 3.32 -16.03 18.23
C SER A 274 4.79 -15.69 18.44
N MET A 275 5.24 -15.52 19.66
CA MET A 275 6.65 -15.27 20.00
C MET A 275 7.57 -16.41 19.60
N ARG A 276 7.15 -17.69 19.70
CA ARG A 276 7.94 -18.83 19.22
C ARG A 276 8.10 -18.83 17.70
N ILE A 277 7.01 -18.53 16.97
CA ILE A 277 7.02 -18.44 15.51
C ILE A 277 7.90 -17.26 15.09
N ASP A 278 7.76 -16.11 15.74
CA ASP A 278 8.52 -14.90 15.45
C ASP A 278 10.03 -15.08 15.68
N ARG A 279 10.46 -15.89 16.65
CA ARG A 279 11.88 -16.23 16.85
C ARG A 279 12.51 -16.82 15.58
N ILE A 280 11.73 -17.55 14.77
CA ILE A 280 12.21 -18.13 13.51
C ILE A 280 12.02 -17.13 12.37
N LEU A 281 10.83 -16.52 12.24
CA LEU A 281 10.45 -15.69 11.09
C LEU A 281 11.07 -14.29 11.11
N THR A 282 11.46 -13.77 12.28
CA THR A 282 12.14 -12.47 12.43
C THR A 282 13.56 -12.56 12.92
N GLY A 283 14.09 -13.77 13.09
CA GLY A 283 15.44 -14.03 13.56
C GLY A 283 16.52 -13.47 12.61
N ARG A 284 17.62 -12.98 13.15
CA ARG A 284 18.70 -12.30 12.39
C ARG A 284 19.21 -13.07 11.17
N TYR A 285 19.29 -14.40 11.25
CA TYR A 285 19.81 -15.27 10.18
C TYR A 285 18.72 -16.09 9.49
N THR A 286 17.57 -16.30 10.14
CA THR A 286 16.49 -17.18 9.66
C THR A 286 15.42 -16.42 8.90
N ALA A 287 15.27 -15.11 9.15
CA ALA A 287 14.19 -14.31 8.57
C ALA A 287 14.23 -14.28 7.03
N ILE A 288 15.40 -14.00 6.43
CA ILE A 288 15.53 -13.90 4.97
C ILE A 288 15.35 -15.27 4.29
N PRO A 289 15.98 -16.37 4.72
CA PRO A 289 15.72 -17.70 4.18
C PRO A 289 14.26 -18.14 4.31
N ALA A 290 13.65 -17.92 5.48
CA ALA A 290 12.24 -18.25 5.70
C ALA A 290 11.33 -17.44 4.77
N PHE A 291 11.59 -16.15 4.63
CA PHE A 291 10.89 -15.27 3.71
C PHE A 291 10.99 -15.76 2.26
N LEU A 292 12.20 -16.04 1.78
CA LEU A 292 12.41 -16.56 0.43
C LEU A 292 11.68 -17.91 0.22
N GLY A 293 11.70 -18.80 1.22
CA GLY A 293 10.99 -20.06 1.17
C GLY A 293 9.47 -19.91 1.05
N VAL A 294 8.87 -19.06 1.86
CA VAL A 294 7.43 -18.78 1.82
C VAL A 294 7.02 -18.13 0.48
N MET A 295 7.80 -17.17 -0.01
CA MET A 295 7.52 -16.51 -1.29
C MET A 295 7.69 -17.48 -2.47
N LEU A 296 8.74 -18.31 -2.46
CA LEU A 296 8.96 -19.31 -3.50
C LEU A 296 7.80 -20.34 -3.53
N LEU A 297 7.35 -20.79 -2.37
CA LEU A 297 6.19 -21.68 -2.26
C LEU A 297 4.92 -21.00 -2.80
N THR A 298 4.67 -19.75 -2.41
CA THR A 298 3.51 -18.97 -2.89
C THR A 298 3.54 -18.84 -4.41
N PHE A 299 4.66 -18.47 -4.98
CA PHE A 299 4.80 -18.32 -6.43
C PHE A 299 4.72 -19.65 -7.17
N TYR A 300 5.33 -20.72 -6.65
CA TYR A 300 5.22 -22.05 -7.23
C TYR A 300 3.78 -22.54 -7.27
N LEU A 301 3.04 -22.42 -6.17
CA LEU A 301 1.62 -22.80 -6.12
C LEU A 301 0.77 -21.92 -7.07
N THR A 302 1.08 -20.64 -7.19
CA THR A 302 0.34 -19.70 -8.03
C THR A 302 0.60 -19.94 -9.52
N PHE A 303 1.87 -20.04 -9.93
CA PHE A 303 2.23 -20.03 -11.35
C PHE A 303 2.39 -21.41 -11.98
N ASP A 304 2.70 -22.47 -11.20
CA ASP A 304 2.90 -23.81 -11.75
C ASP A 304 1.76 -24.76 -11.41
N VAL A 305 1.25 -24.73 -10.17
CA VAL A 305 0.36 -25.80 -9.70
C VAL A 305 -1.12 -25.44 -9.89
N ILE A 306 -1.59 -24.34 -9.28
CA ILE A 306 -3.01 -24.01 -9.22
C ILE A 306 -3.38 -23.01 -10.31
N GLY A 307 -2.75 -21.84 -10.33
CA GLY A 307 -3.14 -20.76 -11.21
C GLY A 307 -2.95 -21.09 -12.68
N GLN A 308 -1.82 -21.75 -13.04
CA GLN A 308 -1.57 -22.15 -14.43
C GLN A 308 -2.61 -23.17 -14.92
N ARG A 309 -2.89 -24.22 -14.15
CA ARG A 309 -3.89 -25.22 -14.56
C ARG A 309 -5.28 -24.65 -14.74
N LEU A 310 -5.70 -23.76 -13.82
CA LEU A 310 -6.98 -23.07 -13.95
C LEU A 310 -7.00 -22.12 -15.16
N SER A 311 -5.87 -21.47 -15.46
CA SER A 311 -5.68 -20.63 -16.64
C SER A 311 -5.79 -21.45 -17.93
N ASP A 312 -5.16 -22.61 -17.98
CA ASP A 312 -5.19 -23.51 -19.14
C ASP A 312 -6.64 -24.00 -19.40
N TYR A 313 -7.38 -24.40 -18.36
CA TYR A 313 -8.78 -24.79 -18.50
C TYR A 313 -9.67 -23.64 -18.98
N LEU A 314 -9.45 -22.43 -18.46
CA LEU A 314 -10.20 -21.25 -18.90
C LEU A 314 -9.83 -20.89 -20.35
N GLY A 315 -8.55 -21.00 -20.72
CA GLY A 315 -8.07 -20.82 -22.09
C GLY A 315 -8.75 -21.78 -23.07
N LEU A 316 -8.78 -23.09 -22.76
CA LEU A 316 -9.51 -24.09 -23.57
C LEU A 316 -10.99 -23.74 -23.73
N GLY A 317 -11.63 -23.21 -22.69
CA GLY A 317 -13.02 -22.76 -22.75
C GLY A 317 -13.20 -21.55 -23.67
N ILE A 318 -12.29 -20.58 -23.61
CA ILE A 318 -12.29 -19.39 -24.47
C ILE A 318 -12.04 -19.80 -25.93
N ASP A 319 -11.06 -20.68 -26.19
CA ASP A 319 -10.73 -21.18 -27.53
C ASP A 319 -11.91 -21.95 -28.14
N ALA A 320 -12.59 -22.79 -27.36
CA ALA A 320 -13.79 -23.50 -27.80
C ALA A 320 -14.92 -22.53 -28.15
N LEU A 321 -15.15 -21.50 -27.33
CA LEU A 321 -16.14 -20.46 -27.59
C LEU A 321 -15.80 -19.66 -28.85
N THR A 322 -14.54 -19.27 -28.99
CA THR A 322 -14.02 -18.57 -30.19
C THR A 322 -14.23 -19.41 -31.44
N GLY A 323 -13.90 -20.71 -31.40
CA GLY A 323 -14.11 -21.63 -32.52
C GLY A 323 -15.58 -21.86 -32.88
N LEU A 324 -16.50 -21.84 -31.89
CA LEU A 324 -17.94 -21.90 -32.15
C LEU A 324 -18.43 -20.63 -32.86
N ILE A 325 -17.97 -19.47 -32.42
CA ILE A 325 -18.34 -18.18 -32.99
C ILE A 325 -17.73 -18.04 -34.39
N ASP A 326 -16.47 -18.43 -34.59
CA ASP A 326 -15.80 -18.46 -35.89
C ASP A 326 -16.60 -19.28 -36.93
N LYS A 327 -16.99 -20.50 -36.58
CA LYS A 327 -17.84 -21.34 -37.43
C LYS A 327 -19.20 -20.69 -37.71
N GLY A 328 -19.82 -20.06 -36.74
CA GLY A 328 -21.09 -19.36 -36.88
C GLY A 328 -20.98 -18.16 -37.84
N LEU A 329 -19.97 -17.33 -37.68
CA LEU A 329 -19.70 -16.16 -38.51
C LEU A 329 -19.38 -16.57 -39.97
N THR A 330 -18.57 -17.62 -40.14
CA THR A 330 -18.22 -18.19 -41.44
C THR A 330 -19.47 -18.78 -42.13
N ALA A 331 -20.32 -19.51 -41.42
CA ALA A 331 -21.56 -20.05 -41.94
C ALA A 331 -22.58 -18.97 -42.36
N TYR A 332 -22.59 -17.85 -41.63
CA TYR A 332 -23.43 -16.67 -41.96
C TYR A 332 -22.88 -15.85 -43.14
N GLY A 333 -21.59 -16.04 -43.52
CA GLY A 333 -20.96 -15.32 -44.64
C GLY A 333 -20.73 -13.85 -44.37
N ILE A 334 -20.35 -13.48 -43.14
CA ILE A 334 -20.10 -12.08 -42.74
C ILE A 334 -18.89 -11.51 -43.47
N ASN A 335 -18.84 -10.18 -43.62
CA ASN A 335 -17.70 -9.49 -44.23
C ASN A 335 -16.39 -9.90 -43.55
N PRO A 336 -15.31 -10.29 -44.32
CA PRO A 336 -14.04 -10.73 -43.77
C PRO A 336 -13.40 -9.77 -42.76
N VAL A 337 -13.56 -8.46 -42.95
CA VAL A 337 -13.04 -7.43 -42.02
C VAL A 337 -13.74 -7.51 -40.66
N VAL A 338 -15.08 -7.65 -40.69
CA VAL A 338 -15.85 -7.76 -39.45
C VAL A 338 -15.57 -9.09 -38.76
N HIS A 339 -15.37 -10.14 -39.54
CA HIS A 339 -14.96 -11.45 -39.03
C HIS A 339 -13.61 -11.37 -38.28
N SER A 340 -12.58 -10.78 -38.91
CA SER A 340 -11.28 -10.56 -38.30
C SER A 340 -11.34 -9.64 -37.06
N LEU A 341 -12.16 -8.57 -37.11
CA LEU A 341 -12.37 -7.71 -35.93
C LEU A 341 -12.92 -8.52 -34.74
N ILE A 342 -13.89 -9.38 -34.98
CA ILE A 342 -14.50 -10.17 -33.91
C ILE A 342 -13.52 -11.22 -33.39
N ILE A 343 -12.93 -12.03 -34.28
CA ILE A 343 -12.08 -13.15 -33.88
C ILE A 343 -10.70 -12.67 -33.41
N ASP A 344 -9.97 -11.92 -34.26
CA ASP A 344 -8.59 -11.54 -34.00
C ASP A 344 -8.49 -10.28 -33.12
N GLY A 345 -9.42 -9.33 -33.25
CA GLY A 345 -9.44 -8.10 -32.45
C GLY A 345 -10.06 -8.32 -31.06
N ILE A 346 -11.26 -8.88 -30.97
CA ILE A 346 -12.00 -8.98 -29.71
C ILE A 346 -11.67 -10.28 -28.98
N PHE A 347 -11.95 -11.45 -29.59
CA PHE A 347 -11.80 -12.73 -28.89
C PHE A 347 -10.34 -13.06 -28.60
N ALA A 348 -9.43 -12.89 -29.53
CA ALA A 348 -8.01 -13.10 -29.28
C ALA A 348 -7.44 -12.13 -28.25
N GLY A 349 -7.79 -10.82 -28.36
CA GLY A 349 -7.29 -9.78 -27.45
C GLY A 349 -7.86 -9.91 -26.03
N VAL A 350 -9.18 -9.98 -25.90
CA VAL A 350 -9.84 -10.07 -24.58
C VAL A 350 -9.63 -11.46 -23.97
N GLY A 351 -9.66 -12.52 -24.79
CA GLY A 351 -9.47 -13.91 -24.36
C GLY A 351 -8.11 -14.13 -23.73
N SER A 352 -7.04 -13.58 -24.35
CA SER A 352 -5.69 -13.68 -23.79
C SER A 352 -5.59 -13.05 -22.39
N VAL A 353 -6.28 -11.94 -22.15
CA VAL A 353 -6.28 -11.27 -20.85
C VAL A 353 -7.14 -12.02 -19.82
N LEU A 354 -8.29 -12.53 -20.24
CA LEU A 354 -9.16 -13.31 -19.35
C LEU A 354 -8.49 -14.62 -18.90
N SER A 355 -7.70 -15.24 -19.75
CA SER A 355 -6.98 -16.48 -19.38
C SER A 355 -6.01 -16.27 -18.21
N PHE A 356 -5.53 -15.07 -17.95
CA PHE A 356 -4.69 -14.76 -16.78
C PHE A 356 -5.48 -14.50 -15.48
N LEU A 357 -6.81 -14.34 -15.55
CA LEU A 357 -7.63 -14.07 -14.36
C LEU A 357 -7.45 -15.13 -13.26
N PRO A 358 -7.43 -16.44 -13.52
CA PRO A 358 -7.24 -17.44 -12.49
C PRO A 358 -5.89 -17.34 -11.79
N ILE A 359 -4.83 -17.01 -12.51
CA ILE A 359 -3.49 -16.80 -11.94
C ILE A 359 -3.52 -15.62 -10.97
N ILE A 360 -4.15 -14.52 -11.37
CA ILE A 360 -4.28 -13.31 -10.55
C ILE A 360 -5.11 -13.58 -9.29
N VAL A 361 -6.23 -14.26 -9.42
CA VAL A 361 -7.10 -14.64 -8.28
C VAL A 361 -6.35 -15.55 -7.31
N THR A 362 -5.62 -16.54 -7.82
CA THR A 362 -4.81 -17.46 -6.99
C THR A 362 -3.69 -16.72 -6.27
N LEU A 363 -3.02 -15.77 -6.94
CA LEU A 363 -2.01 -14.94 -6.31
C LEU A 363 -2.60 -14.11 -5.16
N PHE A 364 -3.72 -13.44 -5.40
CA PHE A 364 -4.40 -12.66 -4.35
C PHE A 364 -4.89 -13.54 -3.21
N PHE A 365 -5.32 -14.78 -3.47
CA PHE A 365 -5.70 -15.71 -2.42
C PHE A 365 -4.54 -15.98 -1.45
N PHE A 366 -3.38 -16.31 -1.95
CA PHE A 366 -2.21 -16.54 -1.09
C PHE A 366 -1.73 -15.27 -0.41
N LEU A 367 -1.71 -14.13 -1.12
CA LEU A 367 -1.32 -12.85 -0.53
C LEU A 367 -2.27 -12.42 0.59
N SER A 368 -3.58 -12.61 0.41
CA SER A 368 -4.58 -12.34 1.44
C SER A 368 -4.36 -13.19 2.69
N ILE A 369 -4.05 -14.47 2.53
CA ILE A 369 -3.71 -15.34 3.66
C ILE A 369 -2.46 -14.85 4.38
N LEU A 370 -1.41 -14.46 3.65
CA LEU A 370 -0.18 -13.94 4.23
C LEU A 370 -0.39 -12.59 4.95
N GLU A 371 -1.30 -11.75 4.43
CA GLU A 371 -1.68 -10.47 5.03
C GLU A 371 -2.50 -10.69 6.31
N ASP A 372 -3.59 -11.45 6.21
CA ASP A 372 -4.51 -11.70 7.34
C ASP A 372 -3.84 -12.46 8.49
N THR A 373 -2.91 -13.37 8.18
CA THR A 373 -2.11 -14.06 9.22
C THR A 373 -1.12 -13.12 9.91
N GLY A 374 -0.89 -11.91 9.39
CA GLY A 374 0.09 -10.96 9.90
C GLY A 374 1.54 -11.25 9.48
N TYR A 375 1.76 -12.19 8.55
CA TYR A 375 3.10 -12.53 8.05
C TYR A 375 3.75 -11.36 7.28
N LEU A 376 2.99 -10.65 6.45
CA LEU A 376 3.51 -9.50 5.69
C LEU A 376 4.01 -8.37 6.60
N ALA A 377 3.41 -8.20 7.79
CA ALA A 377 3.89 -7.25 8.79
C ALA A 377 5.32 -7.61 9.28
N ARG A 378 5.60 -8.91 9.48
CA ARG A 378 6.93 -9.41 9.87
C ARG A 378 7.95 -9.19 8.76
N VAL A 379 7.56 -9.46 7.54
CA VAL A 379 8.41 -9.20 6.36
C VAL A 379 8.76 -7.71 6.28
N ALA A 380 7.78 -6.83 6.44
CA ALA A 380 7.99 -5.38 6.44
C ALA A 380 8.94 -4.95 7.58
N PHE A 381 8.79 -5.54 8.77
CA PHE A 381 9.67 -5.29 9.90
C PHE A 381 11.13 -5.70 9.63
N VAL A 382 11.34 -6.92 9.13
CA VAL A 382 12.69 -7.43 8.81
C VAL A 382 13.35 -6.62 7.71
N MET A 383 12.58 -6.23 6.70
CA MET A 383 13.06 -5.50 5.53
C MET A 383 13.22 -3.99 5.76
N ASP A 384 12.75 -3.44 6.88
CA ASP A 384 12.84 -2.02 7.17
C ASP A 384 14.29 -1.51 7.20
N LYS A 385 15.17 -2.23 7.89
CA LYS A 385 16.57 -1.84 7.99
C LYS A 385 17.32 -1.76 6.64
N PRO A 386 17.24 -2.76 5.73
CA PRO A 386 17.85 -2.63 4.40
C PRO A 386 17.16 -1.61 3.51
N LEU A 387 15.83 -1.47 3.56
CA LEU A 387 15.11 -0.53 2.72
C LEU A 387 15.37 0.93 3.09
N ARG A 388 15.54 1.24 4.37
CA ARG A 388 15.94 2.59 4.80
C ARG A 388 17.27 3.04 4.22
N LYS A 389 18.20 2.12 3.95
CA LYS A 389 19.49 2.47 3.31
C LYS A 389 19.33 2.96 1.88
N ILE A 390 18.23 2.62 1.24
CA ILE A 390 17.88 3.06 -0.13
C ILE A 390 16.75 4.10 -0.13
N GLY A 391 16.44 4.70 1.02
CA GLY A 391 15.48 5.78 1.15
C GLY A 391 14.01 5.36 1.21
N LEU A 392 13.68 4.10 1.53
CA LEU A 392 12.34 3.55 1.61
C LEU A 392 12.01 3.03 3.00
N SER A 393 10.73 3.04 3.38
CA SER A 393 10.23 2.38 4.58
C SER A 393 10.03 0.87 4.36
N GLY A 394 10.01 0.10 5.44
CA GLY A 394 9.80 -1.36 5.39
C GLY A 394 8.49 -1.78 4.72
N ARG A 395 7.45 -0.97 4.79
CA ARG A 395 6.15 -1.25 4.12
C ARG A 395 6.25 -1.30 2.60
N SER A 396 7.23 -0.64 2.00
CA SER A 396 7.45 -0.64 0.55
C SER A 396 7.81 -2.02 -0.01
N ILE A 397 8.27 -2.96 0.84
CA ILE A 397 8.61 -4.31 0.39
C ILE A 397 7.39 -5.07 -0.14
N VAL A 398 6.22 -4.91 0.50
CA VAL A 398 5.01 -5.65 0.14
C VAL A 398 4.57 -5.37 -1.31
N PRO A 399 4.37 -4.10 -1.74
CA PRO A 399 4.13 -3.78 -3.14
C PRO A 399 5.21 -4.30 -4.09
N MET A 400 6.49 -4.18 -3.72
CA MET A 400 7.58 -4.67 -4.58
C MET A 400 7.53 -6.18 -4.78
N LEU A 401 7.21 -6.95 -3.75
CA LEU A 401 7.05 -8.41 -3.84
C LEU A 401 5.89 -8.81 -4.73
N ILE A 402 4.74 -8.14 -4.57
CA ILE A 402 3.58 -8.34 -5.45
C ILE A 402 3.97 -8.04 -6.90
N GLY A 403 4.90 -7.09 -7.13
CA GLY A 403 5.44 -6.71 -8.43
C GLY A 403 6.10 -7.86 -9.20
N PHE A 404 6.65 -8.86 -8.53
CA PHE A 404 7.16 -10.07 -9.18
C PHE A 404 6.05 -10.93 -9.78
N GLY A 405 4.83 -10.84 -9.26
CA GLY A 405 3.66 -11.46 -9.86
C GLY A 405 3.04 -10.59 -10.95
N CYS A 406 2.58 -9.40 -10.58
CA CYS A 406 1.95 -8.44 -11.49
C CYS A 406 2.12 -7.00 -10.99
N SER A 407 2.51 -6.09 -11.89
CA SER A 407 2.71 -4.67 -11.54
C SER A 407 1.39 -3.95 -11.20
N VAL A 408 0.24 -4.34 -11.76
CA VAL A 408 -1.05 -3.69 -11.50
C VAL A 408 -1.45 -3.78 -10.03
N PRO A 409 -1.60 -4.98 -9.42
CA PRO A 409 -1.91 -5.10 -8.00
C PRO A 409 -0.81 -4.54 -7.10
N ALA A 410 0.44 -4.64 -7.53
CA ALA A 410 1.57 -4.09 -6.80
C ALA A 410 1.47 -2.56 -6.63
N ILE A 411 1.17 -1.84 -7.71
CA ILE A 411 0.96 -0.39 -7.66
C ILE A 411 -0.25 -0.03 -6.79
N MET A 412 -1.33 -0.81 -6.85
CA MET A 412 -2.51 -0.61 -5.97
C MET A 412 -2.17 -0.84 -4.50
N ALA A 413 -1.34 -1.85 -4.20
CA ALA A 413 -0.91 -2.16 -2.84
C ALA A 413 -0.05 -1.03 -2.22
N THR A 414 0.50 -0.09 -3.02
CA THR A 414 1.23 1.06 -2.48
C THR A 414 0.37 1.98 -1.62
N ARG A 415 -0.95 1.85 -1.65
CA ARG A 415 -1.88 2.56 -0.75
C ARG A 415 -1.69 2.20 0.72
N THR A 416 -1.09 1.06 1.01
CA THR A 416 -0.75 0.65 2.39
C THR A 416 0.51 1.35 2.92
N VAL A 417 1.25 2.07 2.06
CA VAL A 417 2.44 2.84 2.45
C VAL A 417 2.00 4.20 2.96
N SER A 418 2.25 4.47 4.23
CA SER A 418 1.74 5.64 4.96
C SER A 418 2.36 6.97 4.52
N SER A 419 3.60 6.97 4.02
CA SER A 419 4.27 8.18 3.52
C SER A 419 3.96 8.40 2.04
N ASP A 420 3.44 9.58 1.67
CA ASP A 420 3.18 9.94 0.26
C ASP A 420 4.48 9.94 -0.57
N ARG A 421 5.61 10.35 0.03
CA ARG A 421 6.94 10.27 -0.55
C ARG A 421 7.32 8.82 -0.88
N ASP A 422 7.28 7.94 0.12
CA ASP A 422 7.67 6.54 -0.03
C ASP A 422 6.69 5.80 -0.95
N ARG A 423 5.40 6.15 -0.90
CA ARG A 423 4.37 5.63 -1.81
C ARG A 423 4.69 5.95 -3.26
N LYS A 424 4.94 7.22 -3.59
CA LYS A 424 5.29 7.65 -4.95
C LYS A 424 6.58 6.96 -5.42
N MET A 425 7.60 6.93 -4.58
CA MET A 425 8.87 6.27 -4.89
C MET A 425 8.66 4.76 -5.16
N THR A 426 7.85 4.08 -4.34
CA THR A 426 7.52 2.65 -4.53
C THR A 426 6.75 2.43 -5.85
N ILE A 427 5.81 3.31 -6.23
CA ILE A 427 5.11 3.24 -7.52
C ILE A 427 6.11 3.27 -8.69
N LEU A 428 7.12 4.15 -8.62
CA LEU A 428 8.12 4.28 -9.68
C LEU A 428 9.06 3.07 -9.77
N LEU A 429 9.34 2.43 -8.64
CA LEU A 429 10.27 1.29 -8.55
C LEU A 429 9.63 -0.06 -8.89
N THR A 430 8.34 -0.21 -8.62
CA THR A 430 7.60 -1.47 -8.86
C THR A 430 7.76 -2.03 -10.28
N PRO A 431 7.75 -1.26 -11.38
CA PRO A 431 7.90 -1.80 -12.73
C PRO A 431 9.26 -2.40 -13.06
N TYR A 432 10.31 -2.14 -12.28
CA TYR A 432 11.62 -2.80 -12.43
C TYR A 432 11.59 -4.26 -11.98
N MET A 433 10.61 -4.65 -11.18
CA MET A 433 10.41 -6.06 -10.80
C MET A 433 9.91 -6.85 -12.01
N SER A 434 10.44 -8.07 -12.19
CA SER A 434 10.06 -8.94 -13.29
C SER A 434 8.71 -9.60 -13.03
N CYS A 435 7.65 -9.13 -13.66
CA CYS A 435 6.33 -9.75 -13.56
C CYS A 435 6.24 -11.06 -14.39
N SER A 436 5.21 -11.88 -14.14
CA SER A 436 4.99 -13.16 -14.82
C SER A 436 4.96 -13.05 -16.36
N ALA A 437 4.37 -12.00 -16.91
CA ALA A 437 4.31 -11.78 -18.36
C ALA A 437 5.70 -11.58 -19.01
N LYS A 438 6.69 -11.06 -18.28
CA LYS A 438 8.07 -10.95 -18.76
C LYS A 438 8.76 -12.32 -18.84
N ILE A 439 8.35 -13.29 -18.01
CA ILE A 439 8.95 -14.64 -18.00
C ILE A 439 8.79 -15.32 -19.35
N SER A 440 7.65 -15.15 -20.01
CA SER A 440 7.39 -15.73 -21.33
C SER A 440 8.40 -15.23 -22.36
N ILE A 441 8.77 -13.94 -22.32
CA ILE A 441 9.79 -13.35 -23.19
C ILE A 441 11.16 -13.97 -22.87
N TYR A 442 11.51 -14.06 -21.58
CA TYR A 442 12.80 -14.65 -21.16
C TYR A 442 12.91 -16.10 -21.58
N ALA A 443 11.85 -16.90 -21.36
CA ALA A 443 11.80 -18.31 -21.73
C ALA A 443 12.01 -18.50 -23.25
N PHE A 444 11.33 -17.71 -24.08
CA PHE A 444 11.43 -17.76 -25.53
C PHE A 444 12.86 -17.47 -26.02
N PHE A 445 13.45 -16.36 -25.58
CA PHE A 445 14.80 -15.97 -26.01
C PHE A 445 15.88 -16.88 -25.41
N THR A 446 15.74 -17.31 -24.16
CA THR A 446 16.73 -18.22 -23.55
C THR A 446 16.69 -19.60 -24.17
N ALA A 447 15.52 -20.04 -24.63
CA ALA A 447 15.41 -21.30 -25.39
C ALA A 447 16.15 -21.22 -26.72
N ALA A 448 16.05 -20.10 -27.44
CA ALA A 448 16.65 -19.92 -28.75
C ALA A 448 18.18 -19.67 -28.71
N PHE A 449 18.64 -18.82 -27.79
CA PHE A 449 20.03 -18.34 -27.79
C PHE A 449 20.91 -18.85 -26.66
N PHE A 450 20.33 -19.35 -25.56
CA PHE A 450 21.04 -19.73 -24.32
C PHE A 450 20.64 -21.12 -23.82
N ALA A 451 20.41 -22.08 -24.70
CA ALA A 451 19.90 -23.42 -24.36
C ALA A 451 20.65 -24.12 -23.21
N LYS A 452 22.00 -23.95 -23.13
CA LYS A 452 22.85 -24.54 -22.08
C LYS A 452 22.77 -23.80 -20.73
N TYR A 453 22.43 -22.50 -20.72
CA TYR A 453 22.50 -21.62 -19.53
C TYR A 453 21.16 -20.94 -19.23
N ARG A 454 20.04 -21.53 -19.64
CA ARG A 454 18.68 -20.96 -19.48
C ARG A 454 18.41 -20.40 -18.09
N ALA A 455 18.57 -21.24 -17.08
CA ALA A 455 18.26 -20.85 -15.69
C ALA A 455 19.17 -19.70 -15.21
N LEU A 456 20.45 -19.76 -15.55
CA LEU A 456 21.40 -18.72 -15.17
C LEU A 456 21.07 -17.36 -15.79
N VAL A 457 20.73 -17.33 -17.08
CA VAL A 457 20.34 -16.07 -17.77
C VAL A 457 19.02 -15.53 -17.20
N MET A 458 18.04 -16.39 -16.93
CA MET A 458 16.78 -15.96 -16.31
C MET A 458 17.02 -15.35 -14.93
N ILE A 459 17.80 -16.02 -14.06
CA ILE A 459 18.15 -15.50 -12.73
C ILE A 459 18.90 -14.18 -12.85
N SER A 460 19.86 -14.07 -13.79
CA SER A 460 20.62 -12.84 -14.03
C SER A 460 19.71 -11.66 -14.40
N LEU A 461 18.67 -11.88 -15.22
CA LEU A 461 17.68 -10.84 -15.56
C LEU A 461 16.87 -10.41 -14.34
N TYR A 462 16.47 -11.35 -13.46
CA TYR A 462 15.78 -10.99 -12.23
C TYR A 462 16.67 -10.14 -11.31
N VAL A 463 17.91 -10.59 -11.11
CA VAL A 463 18.88 -9.86 -10.27
C VAL A 463 19.17 -8.48 -10.88
N LEU A 464 19.32 -8.39 -12.19
CA LEU A 464 19.54 -7.12 -12.88
C LEU A 464 18.38 -6.13 -12.65
N GLY A 465 17.13 -6.61 -12.75
CA GLY A 465 15.96 -5.77 -12.47
C GLY A 465 15.97 -5.20 -11.04
N ILE A 466 16.29 -6.04 -10.04
CA ILE A 466 16.43 -5.63 -8.65
C ILE A 466 17.55 -4.61 -8.48
N LEU A 467 18.73 -4.86 -9.05
CA LEU A 467 19.88 -3.96 -8.96
C LEU A 467 19.59 -2.58 -9.58
N ILE A 468 18.98 -2.55 -10.77
CA ILE A 468 18.59 -1.29 -11.41
C ILE A 468 17.52 -0.58 -10.57
N GLY A 469 16.57 -1.31 -9.98
CA GLY A 469 15.60 -0.76 -9.04
C GLY A 469 16.27 -0.12 -7.82
N ILE A 470 17.29 -0.75 -7.23
CA ILE A 470 18.06 -0.19 -6.10
C ILE A 470 18.83 1.07 -6.54
N ILE A 471 19.51 1.03 -7.69
CA ILE A 471 20.23 2.20 -8.23
C ILE A 471 19.26 3.36 -8.48
N ALA A 472 18.12 3.09 -9.11
CA ALA A 472 17.08 4.09 -9.33
C ALA A 472 16.56 4.67 -8.01
N ALA A 473 16.35 3.83 -6.98
CA ALA A 473 15.95 4.27 -5.65
C ALA A 473 16.97 5.23 -5.05
N LEU A 474 18.25 4.88 -5.06
CA LEU A 474 19.34 5.72 -4.52
C LEU A 474 19.47 7.07 -5.25
N ILE A 475 19.27 7.07 -6.58
CA ILE A 475 19.28 8.30 -7.37
C ILE A 475 18.09 9.17 -7.02
N MET A 476 16.88 8.58 -6.96
CA MET A 476 15.64 9.31 -6.66
C MET A 476 15.61 9.84 -5.23
N ASP A 477 16.15 9.12 -4.26
CA ASP A 477 16.27 9.57 -2.86
C ASP A 477 17.10 10.87 -2.74
N LYS A 478 18.20 10.95 -3.50
CA LYS A 478 19.08 12.13 -3.48
C LYS A 478 18.61 13.29 -4.35
N THR A 479 17.77 13.04 -5.35
CA THR A 479 17.36 14.06 -6.35
C THR A 479 15.95 14.54 -6.16
N VAL A 480 14.96 13.68 -6.39
CA VAL A 480 13.53 14.04 -6.49
C VAL A 480 12.82 13.91 -5.14
N PHE A 481 13.13 12.87 -4.38
CA PHE A 481 12.46 12.52 -3.13
C PHE A 481 13.37 12.72 -1.91
N ARG A 482 13.88 13.95 -1.74
CA ARG A 482 14.72 14.31 -0.60
C ARG A 482 13.93 14.22 0.72
N GLY A 483 14.54 13.67 1.75
CA GLY A 483 13.96 13.56 3.09
C GLY A 483 14.25 12.19 3.74
N LYS A 484 14.03 12.08 5.04
CA LYS A 484 14.23 10.82 5.76
C LYS A 484 12.97 9.96 5.62
N PRO A 485 13.11 8.64 5.39
CA PRO A 485 11.97 7.73 5.41
C PRO A 485 11.31 7.71 6.80
N VAL A 486 9.99 7.62 6.83
CA VAL A 486 9.24 7.59 8.08
C VAL A 486 9.64 6.35 8.90
N PRO A 487 9.95 6.50 10.20
CA PRO A 487 10.25 5.37 11.05
C PRO A 487 9.11 4.36 11.05
N PHE A 488 9.46 3.09 10.84
CA PHE A 488 8.49 2.01 10.90
C PHE A 488 8.29 1.60 12.36
N VAL A 489 7.25 2.16 12.98
CA VAL A 489 6.80 1.76 14.31
C VAL A 489 5.51 1.00 14.13
N MET A 490 5.56 -0.34 14.21
CA MET A 490 4.38 -1.19 14.12
C MET A 490 4.47 -2.32 15.13
N GLU A 491 3.38 -2.57 15.84
CA GLU A 491 3.21 -3.81 16.58
C GLU A 491 3.07 -4.97 15.61
N LEU A 492 3.77 -6.07 15.90
CA LEU A 492 3.53 -7.30 15.19
C LEU A 492 2.21 -7.90 15.71
N PRO A 493 1.15 -7.95 14.87
CA PRO A 493 -0.14 -8.51 15.31
C PRO A 493 0.02 -9.99 15.66
N ASN A 494 -0.73 -10.52 16.61
CA ASN A 494 -0.76 -11.95 16.88
C ASN A 494 -1.17 -12.72 15.63
N TYR A 495 -0.61 -13.92 15.41
CA TYR A 495 -1.02 -14.77 14.29
C TYR A 495 -2.47 -15.20 14.50
N ARG A 496 -3.31 -14.85 13.52
CA ARG A 496 -4.73 -15.25 13.49
C ARG A 496 -5.01 -16.02 12.20
N MET A 497 -5.87 -17.00 12.29
CA MET A 497 -6.35 -17.67 11.07
C MET A 497 -7.30 -16.73 10.33
N PRO A 498 -7.11 -16.55 9.01
CA PRO A 498 -7.98 -15.69 8.22
C PRO A 498 -9.40 -16.26 8.18
N SER A 499 -10.41 -15.38 8.22
CA SER A 499 -11.79 -15.81 8.04
C SER A 499 -12.04 -16.10 6.54
N PHE A 500 -12.53 -17.29 6.24
CA PHE A 500 -12.82 -17.72 4.86
C PHE A 500 -13.74 -16.72 4.12
N LYS A 501 -14.73 -16.18 4.83
CA LYS A 501 -15.67 -15.18 4.28
C LYS A 501 -14.98 -13.89 3.88
N SER A 502 -14.06 -13.37 4.70
CA SER A 502 -13.31 -12.15 4.41
C SER A 502 -12.39 -12.32 3.21
N VAL A 503 -11.68 -13.45 3.14
CA VAL A 503 -10.81 -13.80 2.01
C VAL A 503 -11.62 -13.88 0.71
N LEU A 504 -12.77 -14.55 0.72
CA LEU A 504 -13.62 -14.69 -0.47
C LEU A 504 -14.17 -13.34 -0.95
N LEU A 505 -14.60 -12.49 -0.03
CA LEU A 505 -15.08 -11.14 -0.36
C LEU A 505 -13.98 -10.29 -1.01
N LEU A 506 -12.79 -10.31 -0.42
CA LEU A 506 -11.62 -9.59 -0.95
C LEU A 506 -11.23 -10.09 -2.35
N LEU A 507 -11.25 -11.42 -2.56
CA LEU A 507 -10.99 -12.02 -3.87
C LEU A 507 -12.00 -11.56 -4.91
N TRP A 508 -13.28 -11.52 -4.55
CA TRP A 508 -14.34 -11.04 -5.44
C TRP A 508 -14.16 -9.57 -5.83
N GLU A 509 -13.83 -8.70 -4.86
CA GLU A 509 -13.56 -7.30 -5.13
C GLU A 509 -12.36 -7.13 -6.08
N LYS A 510 -11.25 -7.84 -5.83
CA LYS A 510 -10.05 -7.79 -6.68
C LYS A 510 -10.30 -8.34 -8.08
N ALA A 511 -11.04 -9.46 -8.19
CA ALA A 511 -11.41 -10.04 -9.48
C ALA A 511 -12.32 -9.10 -10.27
N ARG A 512 -13.31 -8.49 -9.63
CA ARG A 512 -14.21 -7.50 -10.24
C ARG A 512 -13.45 -6.27 -10.75
N ASP A 513 -12.58 -5.71 -9.93
CA ASP A 513 -11.72 -4.57 -10.30
C ASP A 513 -10.84 -4.88 -11.50
N PHE A 514 -10.26 -6.09 -11.55
CA PHE A 514 -9.45 -6.53 -12.69
C PHE A 514 -10.32 -6.67 -13.95
N LEU A 515 -11.46 -7.33 -13.88
CA LEU A 515 -12.39 -7.49 -15.00
C LEU A 515 -12.85 -6.15 -15.56
N GLN A 516 -13.24 -5.20 -14.71
CA GLN A 516 -13.62 -3.87 -15.16
C GLN A 516 -12.52 -3.18 -15.96
N ARG A 517 -11.25 -3.30 -15.52
CA ARG A 517 -10.11 -2.71 -16.24
C ARG A 517 -9.78 -3.45 -17.52
N ALA A 518 -9.90 -4.77 -17.51
CA ALA A 518 -9.71 -5.57 -18.70
C ALA A 518 -10.70 -5.16 -19.80
N PHE A 519 -11.98 -5.03 -19.47
CA PHE A 519 -13.01 -4.65 -20.42
C PHE A 519 -13.01 -3.17 -20.82
N THR A 520 -12.38 -2.26 -20.07
CA THR A 520 -12.32 -0.84 -20.45
C THR A 520 -11.03 -0.48 -21.17
N VAL A 521 -9.89 -0.68 -20.53
CA VAL A 521 -8.59 -0.18 -21.04
C VAL A 521 -7.99 -1.14 -22.05
N ILE A 522 -7.98 -2.45 -21.72
CA ILE A 522 -7.29 -3.44 -22.57
C ILE A 522 -8.11 -3.71 -23.82
N PHE A 523 -9.42 -3.85 -23.71
CA PHE A 523 -10.33 -4.02 -24.83
C PHE A 523 -10.17 -2.90 -25.88
N LEU A 524 -10.18 -1.64 -25.43
CA LEU A 524 -9.98 -0.51 -26.35
C LEU A 524 -8.58 -0.56 -27.01
N ALA A 525 -7.55 -0.88 -26.22
CA ALA A 525 -6.19 -0.98 -26.73
C ALA A 525 -6.02 -2.11 -27.75
N THR A 526 -6.66 -3.26 -27.54
CA THR A 526 -6.60 -4.39 -28.49
C THR A 526 -7.30 -4.06 -29.81
N ILE A 527 -8.44 -3.37 -29.78
CA ILE A 527 -9.10 -2.89 -31.01
C ILE A 527 -8.21 -1.92 -31.76
N ILE A 528 -7.56 -0.97 -31.08
CA ILE A 528 -6.65 -0.02 -31.73
C ILE A 528 -5.46 -0.76 -32.37
N ILE A 529 -4.86 -1.71 -31.67
CA ILE A 529 -3.74 -2.50 -32.23
C ILE A 529 -4.20 -3.34 -33.41
N TRP A 530 -5.35 -4.01 -33.31
CA TRP A 530 -5.94 -4.76 -34.42
C TRP A 530 -6.13 -3.85 -35.64
N PHE A 531 -6.72 -2.65 -35.44
CA PHE A 531 -6.91 -1.68 -36.51
C PHE A 531 -5.57 -1.29 -37.17
N LEU A 532 -4.56 -0.97 -36.36
CA LEU A 532 -3.23 -0.61 -36.86
C LEU A 532 -2.51 -1.77 -37.57
N GLN A 533 -2.81 -3.02 -37.24
CA GLN A 533 -2.26 -4.21 -37.90
C GLN A 533 -2.99 -4.58 -39.17
N SER A 534 -4.29 -4.32 -39.26
CA SER A 534 -5.14 -4.78 -40.36
C SER A 534 -5.27 -3.81 -41.51
N PHE A 535 -4.87 -2.53 -41.34
CA PHE A 535 -5.08 -1.51 -42.34
C PHE A 535 -3.76 -0.80 -42.76
N ASP A 536 -3.70 -0.43 -44.04
CA ASP A 536 -2.67 0.45 -44.60
C ASP A 536 -3.02 1.95 -44.44
N THR A 537 -2.16 2.85 -44.94
CA THR A 537 -2.38 4.31 -44.94
C THR A 537 -3.59 4.77 -45.75
N ARG A 538 -4.14 3.92 -46.61
CA ARG A 538 -5.32 4.20 -47.45
C ARG A 538 -6.57 3.50 -46.91
N LEU A 539 -6.49 2.89 -45.71
CA LEU A 539 -7.55 2.13 -45.08
C LEU A 539 -7.99 0.87 -45.86
N ASN A 540 -7.08 0.32 -46.69
CA ASN A 540 -7.29 -0.99 -47.30
C ASN A 540 -6.82 -2.07 -46.34
N VAL A 541 -7.48 -3.23 -46.40
CA VAL A 541 -7.04 -4.40 -45.62
C VAL A 541 -5.74 -4.93 -46.15
N VAL A 542 -4.79 -5.10 -45.28
CA VAL A 542 -3.41 -5.49 -45.62
C VAL A 542 -3.32 -7.01 -45.67
N ALA A 543 -2.75 -7.54 -46.79
CA ALA A 543 -2.45 -8.96 -46.91
C ALA A 543 -1.09 -9.31 -46.28
N ASP A 544 -0.14 -8.39 -46.27
CA ASP A 544 1.18 -8.54 -45.63
C ASP A 544 1.33 -7.56 -44.47
N SER A 545 1.65 -8.06 -43.30
CA SER A 545 1.85 -7.27 -42.07
C SER A 545 2.91 -6.16 -42.23
N ALA A 546 3.80 -6.25 -43.22
CA ALA A 546 4.81 -5.24 -43.51
C ALA A 546 4.24 -3.91 -43.99
N ASP A 547 3.06 -3.93 -44.62
CA ASP A 547 2.39 -2.77 -45.20
C ASP A 547 1.41 -2.11 -44.22
N SER A 548 1.26 -2.66 -43.02
CA SER A 548 0.33 -2.18 -41.98
C SER A 548 0.74 -0.83 -41.39
N LEU A 549 -0.24 -0.06 -40.90
CA LEU A 549 0.01 1.17 -40.15
C LEU A 549 0.94 0.93 -38.96
N LEU A 550 0.81 -0.21 -38.29
CA LEU A 550 1.67 -0.56 -37.17
C LEU A 550 3.11 -0.79 -37.59
N ALA A 551 3.33 -1.41 -38.75
CA ALA A 551 4.67 -1.58 -39.34
C ALA A 551 5.32 -0.22 -39.70
N LEU A 552 4.55 0.71 -40.26
CA LEU A 552 5.02 2.08 -40.51
C LEU A 552 5.45 2.80 -39.24
N VAL A 553 4.65 2.73 -38.17
CA VAL A 553 5.04 3.28 -36.87
C VAL A 553 6.29 2.58 -36.34
N GLY A 554 6.38 1.26 -36.51
CA GLY A 554 7.56 0.48 -36.18
C GLY A 554 8.82 0.93 -36.98
N GLN A 555 8.71 1.16 -38.26
CA GLN A 555 9.79 1.68 -39.11
C GLN A 555 10.25 3.08 -38.67
N TRP A 556 9.31 3.95 -38.29
CA TRP A 556 9.64 5.29 -37.80
C TRP A 556 10.37 5.28 -36.45
N ILE A 557 10.05 4.34 -35.57
CA ILE A 557 10.66 4.20 -34.25
C ILE A 557 11.96 3.38 -34.29
N ALA A 558 12.10 2.43 -35.20
CA ALA A 558 13.23 1.51 -35.31
C ALA A 558 14.63 2.18 -35.26
N PRO A 559 14.87 3.37 -35.89
CA PRO A 559 16.17 4.06 -35.81
C PRO A 559 16.62 4.38 -34.37
N VAL A 560 15.68 4.58 -33.42
CA VAL A 560 16.00 4.84 -32.01
C VAL A 560 16.74 3.66 -31.38
N PHE A 561 16.51 2.44 -31.89
CA PHE A 561 17.12 1.21 -31.38
C PHE A 561 18.42 0.83 -32.15
N SER A 562 18.85 1.65 -33.11
CA SER A 562 20.11 1.40 -33.88
C SER A 562 21.33 1.26 -32.97
N PRO A 563 21.55 2.13 -31.93
CA PRO A 563 22.67 1.97 -31.02
C PRO A 563 22.60 0.70 -30.14
N LEU A 564 21.40 0.14 -30.01
CA LEU A 564 21.14 -1.06 -29.19
C LEU A 564 21.31 -2.36 -30.00
N GLY A 565 21.51 -2.27 -31.32
CA GLY A 565 21.76 -3.38 -32.21
C GLY A 565 20.51 -4.10 -32.74
N PHE A 566 19.29 -3.62 -32.48
CA PHE A 566 18.04 -4.21 -32.96
C PHE A 566 17.14 -3.16 -33.66
N ALA A 567 17.66 -2.48 -34.64
CA ALA A 567 16.97 -1.43 -35.43
C ALA A 567 16.00 -1.99 -36.49
N ASP A 568 15.49 -3.19 -36.32
CA ASP A 568 14.50 -3.78 -37.22
C ASP A 568 13.09 -3.31 -36.82
N TRP A 569 12.26 -2.94 -37.80
CA TRP A 569 10.88 -2.51 -37.56
C TRP A 569 10.03 -3.58 -36.85
N ARG A 570 10.32 -4.86 -37.11
CA ARG A 570 9.63 -5.98 -36.44
C ARG A 570 9.87 -5.98 -34.91
N CYS A 571 11.08 -5.63 -34.49
CA CYS A 571 11.42 -5.46 -33.08
C CYS A 571 10.65 -4.29 -32.46
N ALA A 572 10.59 -3.15 -33.15
CA ALA A 572 9.86 -1.97 -32.70
C ALA A 572 8.35 -2.25 -32.61
N THR A 573 7.78 -2.90 -33.63
CA THR A 573 6.38 -3.33 -33.65
C THR A 573 6.05 -4.27 -32.49
N ALA A 574 6.91 -5.24 -32.22
CA ALA A 574 6.74 -6.17 -31.09
C ALA A 574 6.80 -5.44 -29.73
N LEU A 575 7.66 -4.43 -29.57
CA LEU A 575 7.72 -3.62 -28.36
C LEU A 575 6.48 -2.74 -28.16
N ILE A 576 5.88 -2.22 -29.24
CA ILE A 576 4.62 -1.47 -29.21
C ILE A 576 3.47 -2.38 -28.80
N SER A 577 3.35 -3.56 -29.42
CA SER A 577 2.36 -4.58 -29.00
C SER A 577 2.57 -5.00 -27.54
N GLY A 578 3.82 -5.18 -27.11
CA GLY A 578 4.21 -5.46 -25.74
C GLY A 578 3.94 -4.34 -24.74
N PHE A 579 3.67 -3.12 -25.18
CA PHE A 579 3.16 -2.07 -24.33
C PHE A 579 1.68 -2.30 -23.96
N VAL A 580 0.90 -2.89 -24.84
CA VAL A 580 -0.49 -3.28 -24.50
C VAL A 580 -0.49 -4.45 -23.54
N ALA A 581 0.20 -5.54 -23.91
CA ALA A 581 0.36 -6.73 -23.10
C ALA A 581 1.76 -7.33 -23.33
N LYS A 582 2.53 -7.54 -22.26
CA LYS A 582 3.95 -7.94 -22.37
C LYS A 582 4.15 -9.26 -23.10
N GLU A 583 3.26 -10.20 -22.92
CA GLU A 583 3.25 -11.51 -23.59
C GLU A 583 3.11 -11.38 -25.11
N SER A 584 2.46 -10.32 -25.61
CA SER A 584 2.29 -10.07 -27.04
C SER A 584 3.60 -9.80 -27.78
N VAL A 585 4.68 -9.49 -27.08
CA VAL A 585 6.02 -9.37 -27.71
C VAL A 585 6.40 -10.64 -28.46
N VAL A 586 6.22 -11.80 -27.82
CA VAL A 586 6.61 -13.09 -28.40
C VAL A 586 5.69 -13.48 -29.55
N SER A 587 4.38 -13.39 -29.35
CA SER A 587 3.40 -13.72 -30.40
C SER A 587 3.55 -12.80 -31.62
N THR A 588 3.74 -11.51 -31.44
CA THR A 588 3.98 -10.57 -32.54
C THR A 588 5.26 -10.91 -33.29
N LEU A 589 6.38 -11.20 -32.58
CA LEU A 589 7.61 -11.63 -33.24
C LEU A 589 7.43 -12.93 -34.04
N GLN A 590 6.71 -13.91 -33.50
CA GLN A 590 6.42 -15.17 -34.19
C GLN A 590 5.58 -14.95 -35.46
N VAL A 591 4.56 -14.12 -35.40
CA VAL A 591 3.72 -13.76 -36.54
C VAL A 591 4.55 -13.03 -37.64
N LEU A 592 5.34 -12.04 -37.24
CA LEU A 592 6.15 -11.24 -38.17
C LEU A 592 7.35 -12.00 -38.76
N LEU A 593 7.82 -13.05 -38.10
CA LEU A 593 8.87 -13.94 -38.60
C LEU A 593 8.32 -15.05 -39.49
N GLY A 594 7.05 -15.42 -39.33
CA GLY A 594 6.43 -16.56 -40.01
C GLY A 594 7.20 -17.86 -39.76
N SER A 595 7.65 -18.52 -40.83
CA SER A 595 8.47 -19.74 -40.74
C SER A 595 9.97 -19.50 -40.54
N ALA A 596 10.41 -18.24 -40.51
CA ALA A 596 11.83 -17.90 -40.31
C ALA A 596 12.25 -18.10 -38.84
N ALA A 597 13.44 -18.63 -38.62
CA ALA A 597 13.99 -18.79 -37.30
C ALA A 597 14.31 -17.42 -36.67
N ILE A 598 14.09 -17.25 -35.36
CA ILE A 598 14.40 -16.00 -34.65
C ILE A 598 15.88 -15.58 -34.76
N GLY A 599 16.77 -16.52 -35.03
CA GLY A 599 18.18 -16.28 -35.29
C GLY A 599 18.47 -15.47 -36.56
N THR A 600 17.50 -15.30 -37.48
CA THR A 600 17.63 -14.41 -38.65
C THR A 600 17.49 -12.93 -38.28
N LEU A 601 16.76 -12.64 -37.21
CA LEU A 601 16.52 -11.28 -36.73
C LEU A 601 17.48 -10.88 -35.60
N PHE A 602 17.85 -11.82 -34.72
CA PHE A 602 18.70 -11.57 -33.58
C PHE A 602 19.98 -12.40 -33.61
N THR A 603 21.08 -11.78 -33.25
CA THR A 603 22.29 -12.46 -32.80
C THR A 603 22.24 -12.64 -31.27
N THR A 604 23.09 -13.49 -30.70
CA THR A 604 23.18 -13.64 -29.24
C THR A 604 23.40 -12.31 -28.52
N LYS A 605 24.22 -11.42 -29.10
CA LYS A 605 24.55 -10.10 -28.54
C LYS A 605 23.35 -9.14 -28.59
N THR A 606 22.62 -9.11 -29.69
CA THR A 606 21.42 -8.27 -29.82
C THR A 606 20.24 -8.84 -29.03
N ALA A 607 20.17 -10.16 -28.85
CA ALA A 607 19.18 -10.81 -27.97
C ALA A 607 19.36 -10.41 -26.50
N VAL A 608 20.61 -10.32 -25.99
CA VAL A 608 20.87 -9.79 -24.64
C VAL A 608 20.39 -8.35 -24.52
N SER A 609 20.70 -7.49 -25.49
CA SER A 609 20.27 -6.09 -25.50
C SER A 609 18.74 -5.98 -25.47
N PHE A 610 18.05 -6.73 -26.33
CA PHE A 610 16.60 -6.75 -26.40
C PHE A 610 15.95 -7.27 -25.10
N LEU A 611 16.51 -8.33 -24.50
CA LEU A 611 16.05 -8.84 -23.20
C LEU A 611 16.18 -7.82 -22.08
N VAL A 612 17.32 -7.11 -22.02
CA VAL A 612 17.52 -6.04 -21.01
C VAL A 612 16.55 -4.88 -21.25
N PHE A 613 16.31 -4.50 -22.50
CA PHE A 613 15.35 -3.47 -22.83
C PHE A 613 13.94 -3.89 -22.41
N THR A 614 13.50 -5.10 -22.76
CA THR A 614 12.16 -5.62 -22.42
C THR A 614 11.94 -5.79 -20.91
N LEU A 615 13.03 -6.05 -20.17
CA LEU A 615 13.00 -6.08 -18.71
C LEU A 615 12.64 -4.72 -18.10
N LEU A 616 13.25 -3.63 -18.60
CA LEU A 616 13.28 -2.33 -17.92
C LEU A 616 12.32 -1.29 -18.49
N TYR A 617 11.89 -1.44 -19.78
CA TYR A 617 11.00 -0.43 -20.39
C TYR A 617 9.61 -0.42 -19.74
N THR A 618 8.86 0.64 -20.04
CA THR A 618 7.54 0.93 -19.45
C THR A 618 6.67 -0.34 -19.30
N PRO A 619 5.92 -0.49 -18.18
CA PRO A 619 5.04 -1.62 -17.98
C PRO A 619 3.86 -1.60 -18.99
N CYS A 620 3.00 -2.63 -18.92
CA CYS A 620 1.81 -2.72 -19.77
C CYS A 620 0.83 -1.55 -19.54
N ILE A 621 -0.04 -1.28 -20.50
CA ILE A 621 -1.01 -0.18 -20.48
C ILE A 621 -1.90 -0.21 -19.23
N ALA A 622 -2.26 -1.40 -18.73
CA ALA A 622 -3.03 -1.57 -17.50
C ALA A 622 -2.28 -1.04 -16.27
N ALA A 623 -0.97 -1.28 -16.19
CA ALA A 623 -0.13 -0.77 -15.12
C ALA A 623 0.05 0.76 -15.24
N VAL A 624 0.23 1.29 -16.45
CA VAL A 624 0.30 2.74 -16.70
C VAL A 624 -1.01 3.44 -16.31
N ALA A 625 -2.16 2.86 -16.65
CA ALA A 625 -3.47 3.38 -16.23
C ALA A 625 -3.60 3.39 -14.70
N THR A 626 -3.05 2.37 -14.03
CA THR A 626 -3.03 2.32 -12.56
C THR A 626 -2.08 3.36 -11.98
N ILE A 627 -0.87 3.54 -12.53
CA ILE A 627 0.06 4.62 -12.15
C ILE A 627 -0.62 5.99 -12.27
N ARG A 628 -1.33 6.25 -13.38
CA ARG A 628 -2.07 7.50 -13.60
C ARG A 628 -3.09 7.75 -12.49
N ARG A 629 -3.83 6.71 -12.10
CA ARG A 629 -4.84 6.80 -11.03
C ARG A 629 -4.19 7.09 -9.69
N GLU A 630 -3.09 6.39 -9.35
CA GLU A 630 -2.41 6.55 -8.06
C GLU A 630 -1.63 7.87 -7.94
N LEU A 631 -1.07 8.38 -9.06
CA LEU A 631 -0.37 9.67 -9.08
C LEU A 631 -1.30 10.86 -9.32
N ASN A 632 -2.55 10.62 -9.72
CA ASN A 632 -3.58 11.62 -10.06
C ASN A 632 -3.07 12.74 -10.99
N SER A 633 -2.18 12.42 -11.95
CA SER A 633 -1.57 13.38 -12.86
C SER A 633 -1.09 12.72 -14.15
N VAL A 634 -1.56 13.26 -15.30
CA VAL A 634 -1.11 12.80 -16.63
C VAL A 634 0.36 13.14 -16.85
N VAL A 635 0.79 14.33 -16.46
CA VAL A 635 2.17 14.83 -16.65
C VAL A 635 3.16 13.96 -15.85
N LYS A 636 2.85 13.67 -14.58
CA LYS A 636 3.70 12.78 -13.77
C LYS A 636 3.77 11.37 -14.36
N THR A 637 2.66 10.85 -14.87
CA THR A 637 2.62 9.52 -15.50
C THR A 637 3.47 9.49 -16.78
N ALA A 638 3.36 10.51 -17.62
CA ALA A 638 4.22 10.65 -18.81
C ALA A 638 5.71 10.74 -18.43
N GLY A 639 6.04 11.48 -17.39
CA GLY A 639 7.39 11.54 -16.82
C GLY A 639 7.91 10.17 -16.36
N VAL A 640 7.06 9.33 -15.74
CA VAL A 640 7.42 7.96 -15.33
C VAL A 640 7.72 7.10 -16.55
N ILE A 641 6.87 7.14 -17.58
CA ILE A 641 7.07 6.38 -18.84
C ILE A 641 8.40 6.79 -19.47
N LEU A 642 8.64 8.10 -19.62
CA LEU A 642 9.86 8.62 -20.22
C LEU A 642 11.10 8.18 -19.44
N MET A 643 11.06 8.30 -18.12
CA MET A 643 12.14 7.87 -17.22
C MET A 643 12.46 6.38 -17.40
N GLN A 644 11.44 5.52 -17.39
CA GLN A 644 11.62 4.07 -17.52
C GLN A 644 12.15 3.68 -18.89
N CYS A 645 11.64 4.28 -19.97
CA CYS A 645 12.16 4.06 -21.32
C CYS A 645 13.62 4.54 -21.45
N SER A 646 13.96 5.68 -20.85
CA SER A 646 15.34 6.21 -20.86
C SER A 646 16.30 5.30 -20.10
N VAL A 647 15.91 4.84 -18.91
CA VAL A 647 16.71 3.86 -18.13
C VAL A 647 16.88 2.56 -18.92
N ALA A 648 15.81 2.04 -19.51
CA ALA A 648 15.86 0.83 -20.33
C ALA A 648 16.82 1.00 -21.51
N TRP A 649 16.78 2.14 -22.18
CA TRP A 649 17.64 2.44 -23.32
C TRP A 649 19.12 2.52 -22.91
N VAL A 650 19.44 3.25 -21.85
CA VAL A 650 20.83 3.40 -21.35
C VAL A 650 21.40 2.06 -20.87
N VAL A 651 20.65 1.31 -20.08
CA VAL A 651 21.12 0.03 -19.54
C VAL A 651 21.25 -1.01 -20.66
N SER A 652 20.33 -1.01 -21.63
CA SER A 652 20.42 -1.88 -22.81
C SER A 652 21.63 -1.54 -23.68
N LEU A 653 21.96 -0.26 -23.84
CA LEU A 653 23.17 0.18 -24.56
C LEU A 653 24.44 -0.33 -23.85
N ILE A 654 24.50 -0.20 -22.53
CA ILE A 654 25.61 -0.73 -21.73
C ILE A 654 25.71 -2.26 -21.90
N ALA A 655 24.58 -2.97 -21.81
CA ALA A 655 24.55 -4.41 -21.99
C ALA A 655 25.02 -4.84 -23.40
N TYR A 656 24.59 -4.11 -24.44
CA TYR A 656 25.01 -4.36 -25.81
C TYR A 656 26.52 -4.12 -26.02
N THR A 657 27.04 -3.01 -25.51
CA THR A 657 28.47 -2.70 -25.62
C THR A 657 29.32 -3.72 -24.88
N LEU A 658 28.91 -4.16 -23.67
CA LEU A 658 29.57 -5.24 -22.95
C LEU A 658 29.53 -6.56 -23.72
N ALA A 659 28.36 -6.92 -24.28
CA ALA A 659 28.22 -8.14 -25.08
C ALA A 659 29.02 -8.10 -26.39
N ARG A 660 29.36 -6.92 -26.90
CA ARG A 660 30.26 -6.76 -28.06
C ARG A 660 31.74 -6.96 -27.73
N LEU A 661 32.13 -6.61 -26.51
CA LEU A 661 33.50 -6.76 -26.02
C LEU A 661 33.83 -8.20 -25.60
N LEU A 662 32.82 -8.95 -25.22
CA LEU A 662 32.91 -10.40 -24.94
C LEU A 662 32.67 -11.22 -26.21
#